data_05e5c8ce89cdd9add23ce6fba5e1f7e2
#
_entry.id   05e5c8ce89cdd9add23ce6fba5e1f7e2
#
_cell.length_a   1.000
_cell.length_b   1.000
_cell.length_c   1.000
_cell.angle_alpha   90.00
_cell.angle_beta   90.00
_cell.angle_gamma   90.00
#
_symmetry.space_group_name_H-M   'P 1'
#
loop_
_entity.id
_entity.type
_entity.pdbx_description
1 polymer ?
#
loop_
_entity_poly.entity_id
_entity_poly.type
_entity_poly.pdbx_seq_one_letter_code
_entity_poly.pdbx_strand_id
1 'polypeptide(L)'
;MKKTIPVVGMACSACSANVERKLNSLEGISSASVNLAGRSALVDFDPTQISLEQMKKEISGIGYDLVIEADRSVEEIEKREYILLRRKTLLSWVFALLVMSVSMGWAGITDRYVANQLSLILALCNMLYCGRQFYVSAWKQLTHLTANMDTLVALSTLIAFLFSAFNTFWGDAVWGARSIEWHTYFDASVMIITFVLTGRLLEEKAKDGTASSIRQLMGMAPKTAHIVDGDSVEEVPLSTIEKGDMLEVRAGEKVPVDGEVTWAESFMTPDAAYVDESMITGEPTPAEKRQGSKVLAGTIPSQGKFRMRALQIGEETALAHIIRMVQEAQSSKAPVQRLVDKAALVFVPVVGSIALITFLAWWLAGGNAYLPQAVMSAVAVLVIACPCAMGLATPTALMVGIGKAAERQVLIKDASALEQLRKVDAVMIDKTGTLTLPNRSVDFTKSDDLPPEQRETLKPYAREAMEELQKKGIEIYMMSGDKEEAARYWADKAGIRHYRSQVLPQDKENMVKRLQAEGKTVAMVGDGINDTQALALADVGMAIGRGTDVAMDVAQVTLMGDDLRSIPEAVTLSRKTVRMIWENLFWAFVYNIVCIPLAAGALRLFGIDFQITPMWASALMAFSSVSVVLNSLRLRLTH
;
A
#
# COMPACT_ATOMS: atom_id res chain seq x y z
N MET A 1 -17.74 -8.99 -11.88
CA MET A 1 -17.66 -9.08 -10.40
C MET A 1 -16.27 -8.67 -9.95
N LYS A 2 -16.19 -7.68 -9.06
CA LYS A 2 -14.90 -7.28 -8.47
C LYS A 2 -14.63 -8.01 -7.17
N LYS A 3 -13.44 -8.59 -7.02
CA LYS A 3 -13.02 -9.28 -5.80
C LYS A 3 -11.54 -9.08 -5.52
N THR A 4 -11.21 -8.81 -4.26
CA THR A 4 -9.82 -8.77 -3.79
C THR A 4 -9.44 -10.16 -3.28
N ILE A 5 -8.38 -10.75 -3.87
CA ILE A 5 -7.93 -12.11 -3.59
C ILE A 5 -6.50 -12.04 -3.05
N PRO A 6 -6.20 -12.61 -1.88
CA PRO A 6 -4.83 -12.67 -1.37
C PRO A 6 -3.92 -13.52 -2.27
N VAL A 7 -2.69 -13.04 -2.49
CA VAL A 7 -1.67 -13.70 -3.33
C VAL A 7 -0.43 -14.02 -2.51
N VAL A 8 -0.03 -15.27 -2.50
CA VAL A 8 1.12 -15.78 -1.75
C VAL A 8 2.31 -16.04 -2.70
N GLY A 9 3.52 -15.85 -2.19
CA GLY A 9 4.76 -16.13 -2.93
C GLY A 9 5.35 -14.93 -3.68
N MET A 10 4.73 -13.76 -3.64
CA MET A 10 5.28 -12.55 -4.26
C MET A 10 6.37 -11.92 -3.37
N ALA A 11 7.56 -11.74 -3.91
CA ALA A 11 8.70 -11.16 -3.19
C ALA A 11 9.23 -9.86 -3.80
N CYS A 12 8.79 -9.49 -5.01
CA CYS A 12 9.29 -8.30 -5.71
C CYS A 12 8.26 -7.73 -6.69
N SER A 13 8.50 -6.49 -7.17
CA SER A 13 7.63 -5.82 -8.14
C SER A 13 7.51 -6.59 -9.47
N ALA A 14 8.57 -7.24 -9.92
CA ALA A 14 8.51 -8.10 -11.10
C ALA A 14 7.59 -9.31 -10.87
N CYS A 15 7.51 -9.82 -9.63
CA CYS A 15 6.60 -10.90 -9.26
C CYS A 15 5.14 -10.46 -9.38
N SER A 16 4.79 -9.30 -8.81
CA SER A 16 3.43 -8.75 -8.92
C SER A 16 3.05 -8.42 -10.36
N ALA A 17 4.00 -7.90 -11.16
CA ALA A 17 3.78 -7.64 -12.58
C ALA A 17 3.55 -8.93 -13.39
N ASN A 18 4.23 -10.03 -13.06
CA ASN A 18 4.03 -11.31 -13.71
C ASN A 18 2.66 -11.92 -13.40
N VAL A 19 2.25 -11.88 -12.11
CA VAL A 19 0.90 -12.33 -11.69
C VAL A 19 -0.18 -11.50 -12.37
N GLU A 20 -0.03 -10.17 -12.39
CA GLU A 20 -0.98 -9.25 -13.03
C GLU A 20 -1.10 -9.50 -14.52
N ARG A 21 0.04 -9.68 -15.22
CA ARG A 21 0.04 -9.99 -16.65
C ARG A 21 -0.65 -11.32 -16.94
N LYS A 22 -0.36 -12.36 -16.13
CA LYS A 22 -0.99 -13.68 -16.28
C LYS A 22 -2.50 -13.59 -16.05
N LEU A 23 -2.97 -12.92 -14.98
CA LEU A 23 -4.39 -12.72 -14.73
C LEU A 23 -5.07 -11.99 -15.89
N ASN A 24 -4.50 -10.87 -16.34
CA ASN A 24 -5.06 -10.10 -17.46
C ASN A 24 -5.01 -10.82 -18.82
N SER A 25 -4.28 -11.94 -18.93
CA SER A 25 -4.26 -12.77 -20.13
C SER A 25 -5.31 -13.88 -20.16
N LEU A 26 -6.04 -14.07 -19.06
CA LEU A 26 -7.07 -15.12 -18.95
C LEU A 26 -8.41 -14.62 -19.51
N GLU A 27 -9.07 -15.46 -20.29
CA GLU A 27 -10.42 -15.18 -20.78
C GLU A 27 -11.42 -15.09 -19.62
N GLY A 28 -12.32 -14.12 -19.65
CA GLY A 28 -13.28 -13.86 -18.58
C GLY A 28 -12.80 -12.87 -17.51
N ILE A 29 -11.56 -12.36 -17.59
CA ILE A 29 -11.05 -11.29 -16.72
C ILE A 29 -11.09 -9.97 -17.49
N SER A 30 -11.87 -9.00 -16.98
CA SER A 30 -11.97 -7.66 -17.54
C SER A 30 -10.76 -6.79 -17.16
N SER A 31 -10.33 -6.89 -15.91
CA SER A 31 -9.11 -6.23 -15.41
C SER A 31 -8.60 -6.89 -14.14
N ALA A 32 -7.29 -6.94 -13.98
CA ALA A 32 -6.64 -7.34 -12.75
C ALA A 32 -5.53 -6.37 -12.40
N SER A 33 -5.44 -6.02 -11.11
CA SER A 33 -4.38 -5.19 -10.54
C SER A 33 -3.80 -5.89 -9.32
N VAL A 34 -2.47 -6.05 -9.28
CA VAL A 34 -1.79 -6.82 -8.22
C VAL A 34 -0.91 -5.90 -7.39
N ASN A 35 -1.18 -5.84 -6.09
CA ASN A 35 -0.41 -5.05 -5.14
C ASN A 35 0.58 -5.93 -4.36
N LEU A 36 1.87 -5.61 -4.49
CA LEU A 36 2.93 -6.33 -3.79
C LEU A 36 2.90 -6.12 -2.28
N ALA A 37 2.67 -4.89 -1.82
CA ALA A 37 2.70 -4.55 -0.39
C ALA A 37 1.47 -5.09 0.34
N GLY A 38 0.29 -5.01 -0.28
CA GLY A 38 -0.96 -5.58 0.24
C GLY A 38 -1.09 -7.08 -0.01
N ARG A 39 -0.14 -7.72 -0.73
CA ARG A 39 -0.19 -9.15 -1.10
C ARG A 39 -1.53 -9.58 -1.66
N SER A 40 -2.16 -8.75 -2.46
CA SER A 40 -3.52 -8.95 -2.97
C SER A 40 -3.61 -8.66 -4.46
N ALA A 41 -4.56 -9.32 -5.11
CA ALA A 41 -4.98 -9.05 -6.47
C ALA A 41 -6.43 -8.58 -6.46
N LEU A 42 -6.68 -7.39 -6.97
CA LEU A 42 -8.03 -6.90 -7.26
C LEU A 42 -8.37 -7.36 -8.68
N VAL A 43 -9.35 -8.26 -8.80
CA VAL A 43 -9.72 -8.87 -10.08
C VAL A 43 -11.18 -8.55 -10.39
N ASP A 44 -11.42 -8.00 -11.58
CA ASP A 44 -12.76 -7.82 -12.14
C ASP A 44 -12.98 -8.89 -13.20
N PHE A 45 -13.88 -9.82 -12.95
CA PHE A 45 -14.07 -11.01 -13.77
C PHE A 45 -15.54 -11.39 -13.92
N ASP A 46 -15.82 -12.16 -14.96
CA ASP A 46 -17.12 -12.76 -15.21
C ASP A 46 -17.16 -14.18 -14.60
N PRO A 47 -17.93 -14.41 -13.50
CA PRO A 47 -17.97 -15.72 -12.85
C PRO A 47 -18.59 -16.82 -13.71
N THR A 48 -19.24 -16.48 -14.82
CA THR A 48 -19.78 -17.47 -15.77
C THR A 48 -18.72 -18.00 -16.74
N GLN A 49 -17.62 -17.26 -16.94
CA GLN A 49 -16.54 -17.60 -17.87
C GLN A 49 -15.32 -18.20 -17.15
N ILE A 50 -14.98 -17.71 -15.97
CA ILE A 50 -13.82 -18.17 -15.22
C ILE A 50 -14.13 -18.29 -13.72
N SER A 51 -13.74 -19.42 -13.11
CA SER A 51 -13.86 -19.64 -11.67
C SER A 51 -12.59 -19.23 -10.92
N LEU A 52 -12.72 -18.97 -9.61
CA LEU A 52 -11.59 -18.67 -8.73
C LEU A 52 -10.57 -19.83 -8.70
N GLU A 53 -11.03 -21.08 -8.76
CA GLU A 53 -10.17 -22.27 -8.77
C GLU A 53 -9.35 -22.38 -10.06
N GLN A 54 -9.93 -21.99 -11.20
CA GLN A 54 -9.19 -21.93 -12.46
C GLN A 54 -8.11 -20.84 -12.41
N MET A 55 -8.41 -19.66 -11.90
CA MET A 55 -7.42 -18.60 -11.68
C MET A 55 -6.28 -19.10 -10.78
N LYS A 56 -6.62 -19.76 -9.67
CA LYS A 56 -5.64 -20.35 -8.74
C LYS A 56 -4.72 -21.32 -9.47
N LYS A 57 -5.25 -22.22 -10.27
CA LYS A 57 -4.47 -23.21 -11.02
C LYS A 57 -3.49 -22.54 -12.00
N GLU A 58 -3.93 -21.53 -12.73
CA GLU A 58 -3.11 -20.78 -13.68
C GLU A 58 -1.98 -19.99 -12.99
N ILE A 59 -2.29 -19.38 -11.84
CA ILE A 59 -1.30 -18.64 -11.04
C ILE A 59 -0.32 -19.56 -10.35
N SER A 60 -0.78 -20.74 -9.88
CA SER A 60 0.12 -21.78 -9.31
C SER A 60 1.10 -22.31 -10.36
N GLY A 61 0.70 -22.36 -11.63
CA GLY A 61 1.57 -22.73 -12.75
C GLY A 61 2.79 -21.84 -12.91
N ILE A 62 2.66 -20.53 -12.66
CA ILE A 62 3.77 -19.58 -12.70
C ILE A 62 4.49 -19.40 -11.35
N GLY A 63 4.15 -20.21 -10.33
CA GLY A 63 4.88 -20.29 -9.06
C GLY A 63 4.38 -19.41 -7.94
N TYR A 64 3.19 -18.83 -8.07
CA TYR A 64 2.49 -18.09 -7.02
C TYR A 64 1.21 -18.81 -6.65
N ASP A 65 0.54 -18.42 -5.55
CA ASP A 65 -0.73 -19.04 -5.15
C ASP A 65 -1.79 -18.00 -4.80
N LEU A 66 -3.07 -18.31 -5.11
CA LEU A 66 -4.23 -17.51 -4.72
C LEU A 66 -4.94 -18.19 -3.55
N VAL A 67 -5.18 -17.44 -2.48
CA VAL A 67 -5.90 -17.93 -1.30
C VAL A 67 -7.40 -17.72 -1.53
N ILE A 68 -8.12 -18.82 -1.80
CA ILE A 68 -9.55 -18.80 -2.14
C ILE A 68 -10.39 -19.26 -0.94
N GLU A 69 -9.84 -20.16 -0.11
CA GLU A 69 -10.56 -20.78 1.01
C GLU A 69 -10.67 -19.85 2.21
N ALA A 70 -11.88 -19.67 2.73
CA ALA A 70 -12.16 -18.92 3.96
C ALA A 70 -11.61 -19.59 5.24
N ASP A 71 -11.21 -20.86 5.17
CA ASP A 71 -10.79 -21.67 6.33
C ASP A 71 -9.36 -21.42 6.83
N ARG A 72 -8.54 -20.66 6.08
CA ARG A 72 -7.23 -20.22 6.57
C ARG A 72 -7.18 -18.72 6.60
N SER A 73 -7.15 -18.15 7.79
CA SER A 73 -6.96 -16.71 7.90
C SER A 73 -5.64 -16.32 7.22
N VAL A 74 -5.66 -15.32 6.36
CA VAL A 74 -4.46 -14.78 5.68
C VAL A 74 -3.36 -14.50 6.71
N GLU A 75 -3.75 -14.04 7.90
CA GLU A 75 -2.86 -13.79 9.04
C GLU A 75 -2.09 -15.04 9.52
N GLU A 76 -2.70 -16.23 9.49
CA GLU A 76 -2.01 -17.46 9.87
C GLU A 76 -0.95 -17.87 8.83
N ILE A 77 -1.25 -17.67 7.55
CA ILE A 77 -0.31 -17.95 6.47
C ILE A 77 0.88 -16.99 6.58
N GLU A 78 0.63 -15.69 6.72
CA GLU A 78 1.66 -14.67 6.89
C GLU A 78 2.53 -14.94 8.13
N LYS A 79 1.93 -15.29 9.24
CA LYS A 79 2.64 -15.63 10.48
C LYS A 79 3.54 -16.85 10.32
N ARG A 80 3.09 -17.88 9.61
CA ARG A 80 3.90 -19.07 9.29
C ARG A 80 5.06 -18.73 8.35
N GLU A 81 4.82 -17.95 7.31
CA GLU A 81 5.87 -17.48 6.38
C GLU A 81 6.92 -16.64 7.11
N TYR A 82 6.50 -15.71 7.97
CA TYR A 82 7.40 -14.88 8.77
C TYR A 82 8.28 -15.74 9.72
N ILE A 83 7.68 -16.71 10.43
CA ILE A 83 8.42 -17.62 11.31
C ILE A 83 9.45 -18.46 10.51
N LEU A 84 9.05 -18.96 9.35
CA LEU A 84 9.95 -19.72 8.48
C LEU A 84 11.09 -18.86 7.95
N LEU A 85 10.80 -17.64 7.50
CA LEU A 85 11.80 -16.68 7.03
C LEU A 85 12.79 -16.34 8.16
N ARG A 86 12.30 -16.06 9.36
CA ARG A 86 13.12 -15.79 10.55
C ARG A 86 14.05 -16.96 10.87
N ARG A 87 13.53 -18.19 10.87
CA ARG A 87 14.35 -19.41 11.11
C ARG A 87 15.44 -19.58 10.06
N LYS A 88 15.10 -19.43 8.78
CA LYS A 88 16.08 -19.50 7.67
C LYS A 88 17.15 -18.42 7.79
N THR A 89 16.77 -17.20 8.13
CA THR A 89 17.70 -16.08 8.30
C THR A 89 18.67 -16.34 9.44
N LEU A 90 18.18 -16.76 10.62
CA LEU A 90 19.02 -17.09 11.76
C LEU A 90 20.00 -18.24 11.44
N LEU A 91 19.52 -19.29 10.80
CA LEU A 91 20.37 -20.42 10.40
C LEU A 91 21.41 -20.00 9.35
N SER A 92 21.03 -19.16 8.39
CA SER A 92 21.96 -18.63 7.39
C SER A 92 23.08 -17.79 8.04
N TRP A 93 22.77 -17.01 9.09
CA TRP A 93 23.79 -16.31 9.89
C TRP A 93 24.76 -17.27 10.58
N VAL A 94 24.26 -18.40 11.10
CA VAL A 94 25.13 -19.44 11.68
C VAL A 94 26.09 -20.00 10.62
N PHE A 95 25.57 -20.37 9.43
CA PHE A 95 26.45 -20.81 8.33
C PHE A 95 27.43 -19.72 7.89
N ALA A 96 27.00 -18.46 7.81
CA ALA A 96 27.87 -17.34 7.44
C ALA A 96 29.03 -17.16 8.42
N LEU A 97 28.75 -17.19 9.73
CA LEU A 97 29.78 -17.07 10.76
C LEU A 97 30.75 -18.25 10.74
N LEU A 98 30.25 -19.48 10.51
CA LEU A 98 31.11 -20.65 10.40
C LEU A 98 32.01 -20.58 9.17
N VAL A 99 31.47 -20.27 7.98
CA VAL A 99 32.26 -20.14 6.75
C VAL A 99 33.28 -19.02 6.89
N MET A 100 32.90 -17.88 7.45
CA MET A 100 33.78 -16.75 7.67
C MET A 100 34.91 -17.08 8.66
N SER A 101 34.59 -17.79 9.74
CA SER A 101 35.58 -18.26 10.72
C SER A 101 36.62 -19.18 10.08
N VAL A 102 36.18 -20.07 9.20
CA VAL A 102 37.09 -20.99 8.46
C VAL A 102 37.91 -20.20 7.43
N SER A 103 37.29 -19.33 6.66
CA SER A 103 37.93 -18.54 5.60
C SER A 103 38.96 -17.55 6.13
N MET A 104 38.72 -16.95 7.32
CA MET A 104 39.64 -16.02 7.98
C MET A 104 40.70 -16.72 8.86
N GLY A 105 40.71 -18.05 8.91
CA GLY A 105 41.66 -18.82 9.73
C GLY A 105 41.37 -18.78 11.23
N TRP A 106 40.27 -18.17 11.69
CA TRP A 106 39.91 -18.09 13.12
C TRP A 106 39.62 -19.46 13.74
N ALA A 107 39.21 -20.44 12.90
CA ALA A 107 38.95 -21.82 13.31
C ALA A 107 40.22 -22.62 13.58
N GLY A 108 41.43 -22.06 13.41
CA GLY A 108 42.69 -22.75 13.63
C GLY A 108 43.04 -23.85 12.61
N ILE A 109 42.28 -23.88 11.49
CA ILE A 109 42.52 -24.85 10.41
C ILE A 109 43.61 -24.28 9.51
N THR A 110 44.85 -24.86 9.61
CA THR A 110 46.00 -24.42 8.84
C THR A 110 46.07 -24.99 7.45
N ASP A 111 45.45 -26.17 7.24
CA ASP A 111 45.37 -26.82 5.93
C ASP A 111 44.32 -26.13 5.04
N ARG A 112 44.77 -25.44 3.99
CA ARG A 112 43.94 -24.71 3.04
C ARG A 112 42.95 -25.66 2.32
N TYR A 113 43.35 -26.89 2.03
CA TYR A 113 42.48 -27.81 1.33
C TYR A 113 41.31 -28.25 2.22
N VAL A 114 41.58 -28.57 3.48
CA VAL A 114 40.55 -28.94 4.47
C VAL A 114 39.61 -27.73 4.73
N ALA A 115 40.17 -26.53 4.85
CA ALA A 115 39.39 -25.32 5.04
C ALA A 115 38.41 -25.04 3.86
N ASN A 116 38.89 -25.22 2.63
CA ASN A 116 38.08 -25.05 1.43
C ASN A 116 37.00 -26.11 1.28
N GLN A 117 37.30 -27.40 1.60
CA GLN A 117 36.29 -28.44 1.57
C GLN A 117 35.19 -28.23 2.62
N LEU A 118 35.55 -27.84 3.84
CA LEU A 118 34.60 -27.54 4.90
C LEU A 118 33.71 -26.34 4.49
N SER A 119 34.30 -25.29 3.95
CA SER A 119 33.58 -24.13 3.44
C SER A 119 32.62 -24.48 2.30
N LEU A 120 33.03 -25.36 1.39
CA LEU A 120 32.20 -25.90 0.30
C LEU A 120 30.93 -26.59 0.85
N ILE A 121 31.12 -27.52 1.82
CA ILE A 121 30.00 -28.25 2.42
C ILE A 121 29.05 -27.31 3.14
N LEU A 122 29.55 -26.37 3.95
CA LEU A 122 28.75 -25.42 4.68
C LEU A 122 27.99 -24.49 3.73
N ALA A 123 28.65 -24.00 2.67
CA ALA A 123 28.02 -23.17 1.66
C ALA A 123 26.92 -23.92 0.90
N LEU A 124 27.19 -25.18 0.53
CA LEU A 124 26.19 -26.05 -0.12
C LEU A 124 24.95 -26.24 0.76
N CYS A 125 25.15 -26.55 2.05
CA CYS A 125 24.05 -26.68 3.01
C CYS A 125 23.23 -25.39 3.12
N ASN A 126 23.88 -24.23 3.19
CA ASN A 126 23.20 -22.94 3.20
C ASN A 126 22.40 -22.70 1.91
N MET A 127 22.98 -22.98 0.75
CA MET A 127 22.30 -22.83 -0.55
C MET A 127 21.07 -23.75 -0.66
N LEU A 128 21.19 -25.02 -0.28
CA LEU A 128 20.12 -26.01 -0.43
C LEU A 128 18.98 -25.83 0.57
N TYR A 129 19.24 -25.34 1.77
CA TYR A 129 18.23 -25.14 2.80
C TYR A 129 17.76 -23.69 2.90
N CYS A 130 18.65 -22.75 3.18
CA CYS A 130 18.28 -21.34 3.37
C CYS A 130 17.98 -20.64 2.03
N GLY A 131 18.82 -20.92 1.00
CA GLY A 131 18.72 -20.34 -0.33
C GLY A 131 17.75 -21.03 -1.29
N ARG A 132 17.18 -22.19 -0.93
CA ARG A 132 16.34 -23.00 -1.83
C ARG A 132 15.29 -22.21 -2.59
N GLN A 133 14.66 -21.28 -1.92
CA GLN A 133 13.60 -20.45 -2.50
C GLN A 133 14.07 -19.64 -3.72
N PHE A 134 15.32 -19.14 -3.70
CA PHE A 134 15.89 -18.37 -4.81
C PHE A 134 16.08 -19.24 -6.05
N TYR A 135 16.61 -20.45 -5.88
CA TYR A 135 16.85 -21.38 -6.99
C TYR A 135 15.56 -21.92 -7.59
N VAL A 136 14.58 -22.28 -6.74
CA VAL A 136 13.26 -22.74 -7.20
C VAL A 136 12.53 -21.62 -7.95
N SER A 137 12.56 -20.39 -7.44
CA SER A 137 11.98 -19.24 -8.10
C SER A 137 12.68 -18.95 -9.44
N ALA A 138 14.03 -18.95 -9.45
CA ALA A 138 14.81 -18.72 -10.67
C ALA A 138 14.54 -19.77 -11.75
N TRP A 139 14.44 -21.05 -11.39
CA TRP A 139 14.11 -22.12 -12.33
C TRP A 139 12.73 -21.92 -12.96
N LYS A 140 11.71 -21.63 -12.14
CA LYS A 140 10.36 -21.35 -12.65
C LYS A 140 10.32 -20.12 -13.57
N GLN A 141 11.06 -19.07 -13.23
CA GLN A 141 11.13 -17.87 -14.08
C GLN A 141 11.84 -18.16 -15.41
N LEU A 142 12.89 -18.98 -15.39
CA LEU A 142 13.61 -19.38 -16.60
C LEU A 142 12.71 -20.15 -17.58
N THR A 143 11.87 -21.06 -17.08
CA THR A 143 10.92 -21.82 -17.93
C THR A 143 9.88 -20.94 -18.59
N HIS A 144 9.61 -19.75 -18.03
CA HIS A 144 8.67 -18.76 -18.60
C HIS A 144 9.36 -17.58 -19.30
N LEU A 145 10.69 -17.66 -19.53
CA LEU A 145 11.51 -16.61 -20.17
C LEU A 145 11.33 -15.24 -19.48
N THR A 146 11.17 -15.26 -18.16
CA THR A 146 11.10 -14.07 -17.33
C THR A 146 12.24 -14.07 -16.31
N ALA A 147 12.55 -12.92 -15.74
CA ALA A 147 13.57 -12.79 -14.71
C ALA A 147 13.05 -11.91 -13.57
N ASN A 148 13.45 -12.24 -12.36
CA ASN A 148 13.13 -11.48 -11.17
C ASN A 148 14.37 -11.32 -10.27
N MET A 149 14.20 -10.71 -9.10
CA MET A 149 15.25 -10.56 -8.11
C MET A 149 15.89 -11.92 -7.72
N ASP A 150 15.06 -12.95 -7.52
CA ASP A 150 15.55 -14.27 -7.12
C ASP A 150 16.45 -14.90 -8.18
N THR A 151 16.20 -14.60 -9.46
CA THR A 151 17.04 -15.02 -10.59
C THR A 151 18.44 -14.42 -10.48
N LEU A 152 18.56 -13.13 -10.14
CA LEU A 152 19.85 -12.47 -9.98
C LEU A 152 20.62 -13.03 -8.77
N VAL A 153 19.93 -13.22 -7.64
CA VAL A 153 20.52 -13.82 -6.43
C VAL A 153 20.96 -15.26 -6.67
N ALA A 154 20.12 -16.08 -7.31
CA ALA A 154 20.45 -17.44 -7.64
C ALA A 154 21.66 -17.53 -8.59
N LEU A 155 21.67 -16.72 -9.65
CA LEU A 155 22.76 -16.69 -10.62
C LEU A 155 24.08 -16.24 -9.97
N SER A 156 24.07 -15.14 -9.21
CA SER A 156 25.26 -14.60 -8.55
C SER A 156 25.87 -15.58 -7.53
N THR A 157 25.02 -16.18 -6.68
CA THR A 157 25.47 -17.16 -5.67
C THR A 157 25.95 -18.46 -6.31
N LEU A 158 25.30 -18.92 -7.38
CA LEU A 158 25.72 -20.10 -8.12
C LEU A 158 27.06 -19.90 -8.82
N ILE A 159 27.27 -18.75 -9.48
CA ILE A 159 28.55 -18.41 -10.11
C ILE A 159 29.68 -18.37 -9.06
N ALA A 160 29.47 -17.66 -7.95
CA ALA A 160 30.46 -17.58 -6.87
C ALA A 160 30.78 -18.94 -6.28
N PHE A 161 29.77 -19.79 -6.07
CA PHE A 161 29.93 -21.15 -5.55
C PHE A 161 30.66 -22.07 -6.53
N LEU A 162 30.25 -22.12 -7.80
CA LEU A 162 30.87 -22.97 -8.81
C LEU A 162 32.32 -22.55 -9.09
N PHE A 163 32.61 -21.26 -9.14
CA PHE A 163 33.97 -20.75 -9.29
C PHE A 163 34.85 -21.16 -8.10
N SER A 164 34.32 -21.07 -6.88
CA SER A 164 35.04 -21.49 -5.66
C SER A 164 35.22 -22.99 -5.59
N ALA A 165 34.24 -23.78 -6.00
CA ALA A 165 34.36 -25.24 -6.09
C ALA A 165 35.40 -25.64 -7.13
N PHE A 166 35.41 -25.00 -8.30
CA PHE A 166 36.45 -25.21 -9.32
C PHE A 166 37.85 -24.91 -8.73
N ASN A 167 38.01 -23.77 -8.06
CA ASN A 167 39.30 -23.41 -7.45
C ASN A 167 39.71 -24.41 -6.34
N THR A 168 38.77 -24.98 -5.57
CA THR A 168 39.07 -25.96 -4.53
C THR A 168 39.67 -27.23 -5.09
N PHE A 169 39.16 -27.73 -6.24
CA PHE A 169 39.61 -29.02 -6.80
C PHE A 169 40.73 -28.89 -7.84
N TRP A 170 40.71 -27.81 -8.65
CA TRP A 170 41.64 -27.63 -9.76
C TRP A 170 42.48 -26.33 -9.68
N GLY A 171 42.34 -25.55 -8.60
CA GLY A 171 43.02 -24.28 -8.45
C GLY A 171 44.54 -24.37 -8.57
N ASP A 172 45.16 -25.29 -7.86
CA ASP A 172 46.62 -25.49 -7.91
C ASP A 172 47.09 -25.96 -9.29
N ALA A 173 46.35 -26.83 -9.95
CA ALA A 173 46.71 -27.34 -11.29
C ALA A 173 46.58 -26.27 -12.39
N VAL A 174 45.57 -25.41 -12.31
CA VAL A 174 45.28 -24.43 -13.37
C VAL A 174 45.99 -23.09 -13.12
N TRP A 175 45.99 -22.61 -11.89
CA TRP A 175 46.49 -21.30 -11.51
C TRP A 175 47.90 -21.36 -10.92
N GLY A 176 48.19 -22.35 -10.08
CA GLY A 176 49.51 -22.55 -9.48
C GLY A 176 50.58 -22.80 -10.53
N ALA A 177 50.29 -23.57 -11.58
CA ALA A 177 51.15 -23.76 -12.73
C ALA A 177 51.51 -22.46 -13.49
N ARG A 178 50.73 -21.38 -13.29
CA ARG A 178 50.91 -20.06 -13.90
C ARG A 178 51.34 -18.98 -12.92
N SER A 179 51.69 -19.38 -11.67
CA SER A 179 52.04 -18.44 -10.57
C SER A 179 50.98 -17.38 -10.29
N ILE A 180 49.69 -17.72 -10.50
CA ILE A 180 48.53 -16.86 -10.22
C ILE A 180 47.99 -17.26 -8.84
N GLU A 181 47.92 -16.30 -7.90
CA GLU A 181 47.23 -16.52 -6.63
C GLU A 181 45.74 -16.69 -6.86
N TRP A 182 45.17 -17.72 -6.26
CA TRP A 182 43.76 -18.00 -6.33
C TRP A 182 43.12 -18.09 -4.94
N HIS A 183 41.85 -17.70 -4.86
CA HIS A 183 41.07 -17.70 -3.63
C HIS A 183 39.72 -18.37 -3.87
N THR A 184 39.10 -18.83 -2.79
CA THR A 184 37.70 -19.29 -2.79
C THR A 184 36.81 -18.17 -2.25
N TYR A 185 35.57 -18.11 -2.71
CA TYR A 185 34.58 -17.09 -2.40
C TYR A 185 33.27 -17.73 -1.89
N PHE A 186 33.39 -18.83 -1.12
CA PHE A 186 32.25 -19.46 -0.47
C PHE A 186 31.58 -18.53 0.53
N ASP A 187 32.37 -17.73 1.22
CA ASP A 187 31.91 -16.65 2.10
C ASP A 187 31.00 -15.64 1.37
N ALA A 188 31.39 -15.20 0.17
CA ALA A 188 30.57 -14.31 -0.63
C ALA A 188 29.22 -14.95 -0.98
N SER A 189 29.19 -16.21 -1.43
CA SER A 189 27.95 -16.92 -1.76
C SER A 189 27.01 -17.04 -0.55
N VAL A 190 27.54 -17.39 0.62
CA VAL A 190 26.76 -17.52 1.86
C VAL A 190 26.30 -16.15 2.37
N MET A 191 27.16 -15.15 2.34
CA MET A 191 26.84 -13.79 2.80
C MET A 191 25.79 -13.11 1.93
N ILE A 192 25.80 -13.31 0.61
CA ILE A 192 24.74 -12.81 -0.30
C ILE A 192 23.39 -13.36 0.15
N ILE A 193 23.26 -14.70 0.33
CA ILE A 193 22.02 -15.32 0.80
C ILE A 193 21.60 -14.75 2.15
N THR A 194 22.54 -14.64 3.09
CA THR A 194 22.30 -14.16 4.45
C THR A 194 21.80 -12.71 4.48
N PHE A 195 22.46 -11.80 3.75
CA PHE A 195 22.02 -10.41 3.69
C PHE A 195 20.69 -10.24 2.95
N VAL A 196 20.46 -10.99 1.88
CA VAL A 196 19.17 -10.95 1.17
C VAL A 196 18.03 -11.44 2.07
N LEU A 197 18.23 -12.54 2.81
CA LEU A 197 17.24 -13.03 3.78
C LEU A 197 17.02 -12.03 4.92
N THR A 198 18.09 -11.40 5.42
CA THR A 198 18.02 -10.36 6.46
C THR A 198 17.25 -9.15 5.96
N GLY A 199 17.54 -8.68 4.74
CA GLY A 199 16.81 -7.59 4.11
C GLY A 199 15.31 -7.90 3.99
N ARG A 200 14.95 -9.10 3.54
CA ARG A 200 13.55 -9.55 3.48
C ARG A 200 12.89 -9.62 4.85
N LEU A 201 13.58 -10.11 5.86
CA LEU A 201 13.04 -10.19 7.22
C LEU A 201 12.75 -8.80 7.80
N LEU A 202 13.67 -7.84 7.61
CA LEU A 202 13.50 -6.46 8.03
C LEU A 202 12.37 -5.76 7.25
N GLU A 203 12.27 -6.03 5.96
CA GLU A 203 11.19 -5.55 5.09
C GLU A 203 9.82 -6.05 5.58
N GLU A 204 9.67 -7.35 5.86
CA GLU A 204 8.42 -7.91 6.37
C GLU A 204 8.03 -7.29 7.71
N LYS A 205 8.99 -7.16 8.63
CA LYS A 205 8.75 -6.51 9.92
C LYS A 205 8.31 -5.03 9.77
N ALA A 206 8.85 -4.33 8.80
CA ALA A 206 8.52 -2.94 8.55
C ALA A 206 7.14 -2.79 7.84
N LYS A 207 6.77 -3.73 6.97
CA LYS A 207 5.43 -3.79 6.35
C LYS A 207 4.32 -3.97 7.38
N ASP A 208 4.54 -4.77 8.43
CA ASP A 208 3.58 -4.93 9.53
C ASP A 208 3.18 -3.58 10.17
N GLY A 209 4.10 -2.63 10.24
CA GLY A 209 3.84 -1.27 10.69
C GLY A 209 2.93 -0.46 9.76
N THR A 210 2.97 -0.74 8.43
CA THR A 210 2.20 0.03 7.45
C THR A 210 0.72 -0.38 7.39
N ALA A 211 0.39 -1.62 7.73
CA ALA A 211 -0.98 -2.16 7.73
C ALA A 211 -1.76 -1.91 9.03
N SER A 212 -1.15 -1.20 10.00
CA SER A 212 -1.76 -1.03 11.34
C SER A 212 -3.08 -0.26 11.34
N SER A 213 -3.25 0.74 10.47
CA SER A 213 -4.48 1.55 10.39
C SER A 213 -5.69 0.72 9.97
N ILE A 214 -5.53 -0.19 9.00
CA ILE A 214 -6.62 -1.11 8.62
C ILE A 214 -6.92 -2.10 9.75
N ARG A 215 -5.87 -2.68 10.38
CA ARG A 215 -6.07 -3.57 11.52
C ARG A 215 -6.80 -2.89 12.67
N GLN A 216 -6.58 -1.59 12.87
CA GLN A 216 -7.30 -0.81 13.86
C GLN A 216 -8.78 -0.67 13.50
N LEU A 217 -9.10 -0.37 12.22
CA LEU A 217 -10.49 -0.33 11.73
C LEU A 217 -11.16 -1.71 11.81
N MET A 218 -10.50 -2.79 11.38
CA MET A 218 -11.02 -4.16 11.49
C MET A 218 -11.22 -4.58 12.95
N GLY A 219 -10.37 -4.10 13.88
CA GLY A 219 -10.51 -4.33 15.30
C GLY A 219 -11.70 -3.61 15.93
N MET A 220 -12.39 -2.72 15.24
CA MET A 220 -13.61 -2.05 15.75
C MET A 220 -14.83 -2.97 15.76
N ALA A 221 -14.92 -3.95 14.87
CA ALA A 221 -16.00 -4.93 14.90
C ALA A 221 -15.83 -5.89 16.10
N PRO A 222 -16.86 -6.09 16.94
CA PRO A 222 -16.82 -7.08 18.00
C PRO A 222 -16.90 -8.49 17.44
N LYS A 223 -16.52 -9.49 18.21
CA LYS A 223 -16.62 -10.91 17.80
C LYS A 223 -17.95 -11.52 18.21
N THR A 224 -18.58 -10.99 19.23
CA THR A 224 -19.83 -11.45 19.82
C THR A 224 -20.81 -10.28 19.98
N ALA A 225 -22.07 -10.57 20.13
CA ALA A 225 -23.12 -9.60 20.43
C ALA A 225 -24.15 -10.20 21.40
N HIS A 226 -24.88 -9.33 22.07
CA HIS A 226 -25.95 -9.73 23.01
C HIS A 226 -27.31 -9.70 22.29
N ILE A 227 -27.87 -10.87 22.00
CA ILE A 227 -29.23 -11.00 21.45
C ILE A 227 -30.26 -11.01 22.58
N VAL A 228 -31.39 -10.34 22.36
CA VAL A 228 -32.51 -10.25 23.32
C VAL A 228 -33.61 -11.16 22.84
N ASP A 229 -33.90 -12.23 23.61
CA ASP A 229 -35.04 -13.11 23.39
C ASP A 229 -35.97 -13.04 24.60
N GLY A 230 -37.10 -12.29 24.43
CA GLY A 230 -38.00 -11.96 25.52
C GLY A 230 -37.31 -11.18 26.63
N ASP A 231 -37.20 -11.77 27.84
CA ASP A 231 -36.49 -11.19 29.00
C ASP A 231 -35.05 -11.66 29.15
N SER A 232 -34.61 -12.63 28.34
CA SER A 232 -33.24 -13.15 28.40
C SER A 232 -32.32 -12.40 27.41
N VAL A 233 -31.06 -12.22 27.83
CA VAL A 233 -29.98 -11.68 27.01
C VAL A 233 -28.89 -12.73 26.91
N GLU A 234 -28.59 -13.19 25.72
CA GLU A 234 -27.62 -14.24 25.47
C GLU A 234 -26.48 -13.70 24.59
N GLU A 235 -25.23 -14.04 24.93
CA GLU A 235 -24.07 -13.69 24.12
C GLU A 235 -23.90 -14.72 22.99
N VAL A 236 -23.93 -14.25 21.75
CA VAL A 236 -23.84 -15.07 20.54
C VAL A 236 -22.70 -14.58 19.62
N PRO A 237 -22.11 -15.44 18.80
CA PRO A 237 -21.16 -15.00 17.77
C PRO A 237 -21.82 -14.02 16.78
N LEU A 238 -21.07 -12.99 16.35
CA LEU A 238 -21.58 -11.99 15.40
C LEU A 238 -22.11 -12.61 14.10
N SER A 239 -21.54 -13.74 13.68
CA SER A 239 -21.94 -14.46 12.46
C SER A 239 -23.32 -15.09 12.50
N THR A 240 -23.94 -15.19 13.68
CA THR A 240 -25.28 -15.79 13.85
C THR A 240 -26.41 -14.76 13.86
N ILE A 241 -26.08 -13.46 13.82
CA ILE A 241 -27.08 -12.38 13.85
C ILE A 241 -27.73 -12.26 12.47
N GLU A 242 -29.07 -12.15 12.50
CA GLU A 242 -29.92 -11.95 11.33
C GLU A 242 -30.53 -10.54 11.32
N LYS A 243 -30.98 -10.11 10.12
CA LYS A 243 -31.69 -8.82 10.00
C LYS A 243 -33.01 -8.88 10.76
N GLY A 244 -33.24 -7.88 11.61
CA GLY A 244 -34.43 -7.78 12.44
C GLY A 244 -34.22 -8.22 13.89
N ASP A 245 -33.11 -8.87 14.21
CA ASP A 245 -32.78 -9.28 15.56
C ASP A 245 -32.71 -8.11 16.52
N MET A 246 -33.15 -8.35 17.75
CA MET A 246 -33.08 -7.39 18.84
C MET A 246 -31.78 -7.60 19.61
N LEU A 247 -30.94 -6.57 19.66
CA LEU A 247 -29.63 -6.60 20.31
C LEU A 247 -29.59 -5.60 21.46
N GLU A 248 -28.91 -5.96 22.54
CA GLU A 248 -28.59 -5.05 23.65
C GLU A 248 -27.13 -4.65 23.60
N VAL A 249 -26.85 -3.34 23.71
CA VAL A 249 -25.51 -2.79 23.73
C VAL A 249 -25.34 -1.97 24.99
N ARG A 250 -24.27 -2.23 25.75
CA ARG A 250 -23.97 -1.61 27.03
C ARG A 250 -22.84 -0.59 26.90
N ALA A 251 -22.75 0.31 27.86
CA ALA A 251 -21.66 1.28 27.93
C ALA A 251 -20.29 0.60 27.87
N GLY A 252 -19.42 1.08 26.96
CA GLY A 252 -18.08 0.52 26.70
C GLY A 252 -18.04 -0.67 25.75
N GLU A 253 -19.17 -1.25 25.35
CA GLU A 253 -19.24 -2.31 24.34
C GLU A 253 -19.31 -1.70 22.94
N LYS A 254 -18.83 -2.44 21.95
CA LYS A 254 -18.93 -2.00 20.55
C LYS A 254 -20.28 -2.39 19.97
N VAL A 255 -20.92 -1.46 19.25
CA VAL A 255 -22.13 -1.74 18.47
C VAL A 255 -21.80 -2.80 17.43
N PRO A 256 -22.55 -3.94 17.40
CA PRO A 256 -22.16 -5.09 16.58
C PRO A 256 -22.51 -4.93 15.11
N VAL A 257 -23.63 -4.29 14.79
CA VAL A 257 -24.20 -4.14 13.43
C VAL A 257 -24.87 -2.77 13.30
N ASP A 258 -25.18 -2.34 12.08
CA ASP A 258 -25.95 -1.11 11.91
C ASP A 258 -27.43 -1.36 12.22
N GLY A 259 -28.05 -0.42 12.93
CA GLY A 259 -29.43 -0.62 13.36
C GLY A 259 -30.14 0.64 13.81
N GLU A 260 -31.34 0.43 14.34
CA GLU A 260 -32.20 1.48 14.90
C GLU A 260 -32.47 1.21 16.38
N VAL A 261 -32.28 2.22 17.19
CA VAL A 261 -32.56 2.16 18.63
C VAL A 261 -34.06 2.00 18.87
N THR A 262 -34.44 0.96 19.58
CA THR A 262 -35.83 0.70 19.99
C THR A 262 -36.11 1.15 21.42
N TRP A 263 -35.07 1.16 22.26
CA TRP A 263 -35.14 1.58 23.65
C TRP A 263 -33.75 2.02 24.11
N ALA A 264 -33.68 3.06 24.93
CA ALA A 264 -32.44 3.56 25.51
C ALA A 264 -32.65 3.97 26.94
N GLU A 265 -31.61 3.84 27.78
CA GLU A 265 -31.59 4.24 29.20
C GLU A 265 -30.20 4.73 29.60
N SER A 266 -30.14 5.86 30.28
CA SER A 266 -28.92 6.39 30.88
C SER A 266 -29.21 6.97 32.26
N PHE A 267 -28.18 7.02 33.10
CA PHE A 267 -28.31 7.61 34.46
C PHE A 267 -28.66 9.11 34.41
N MET A 268 -28.22 9.83 33.40
CA MET A 268 -28.46 11.27 33.26
C MET A 268 -29.75 11.60 32.49
N THR A 269 -30.17 10.75 31.58
CA THR A 269 -31.31 11.00 30.69
C THR A 269 -32.08 9.70 30.52
N PRO A 270 -33.29 9.60 31.08
CA PRO A 270 -34.04 8.32 31.15
C PRO A 270 -34.30 7.65 29.81
N ASP A 271 -34.44 8.41 28.70
CA ASP A 271 -34.83 7.90 27.39
C ASP A 271 -33.76 8.06 26.34
N ALA A 272 -32.48 8.18 26.72
CA ALA A 272 -31.37 8.39 25.79
C ALA A 272 -30.11 7.66 26.25
N ALA A 273 -29.27 7.29 25.28
CA ALA A 273 -27.91 6.85 25.46
C ALA A 273 -26.95 7.76 24.66
N TYR A 274 -25.71 7.89 25.09
CA TYR A 274 -24.71 8.71 24.43
C TYR A 274 -23.67 7.80 23.79
N VAL A 275 -23.54 7.88 22.46
CA VAL A 275 -22.67 7.00 21.66
C VAL A 275 -21.52 7.81 21.07
N ASP A 276 -20.30 7.39 21.31
CA ASP A 276 -19.11 7.91 20.66
C ASP A 276 -19.02 7.35 19.24
N GLU A 277 -19.28 8.21 18.27
CA GLU A 277 -19.21 7.92 16.85
C GLU A 277 -17.95 8.55 16.19
N SER A 278 -17.03 9.12 17.00
CA SER A 278 -15.90 9.91 16.52
C SER A 278 -15.00 9.18 15.55
N MET A 279 -14.86 7.86 15.69
CA MET A 279 -14.06 7.04 14.80
C MET A 279 -14.66 6.88 13.39
N ILE A 280 -15.98 7.07 13.26
CA ILE A 280 -16.69 6.95 11.98
C ILE A 280 -17.07 8.33 11.43
N THR A 281 -17.64 9.20 12.30
CA THR A 281 -18.18 10.51 11.88
C THR A 281 -17.19 11.66 12.07
N GLY A 282 -16.20 11.52 12.93
CA GLY A 282 -15.24 12.56 13.31
C GLY A 282 -15.71 13.54 14.35
N GLU A 283 -16.93 13.47 14.74
CA GLU A 283 -17.48 14.35 15.76
C GLU A 283 -16.95 13.94 17.15
N PRO A 284 -16.19 14.79 17.84
CA PRO A 284 -15.61 14.43 19.14
C PRO A 284 -16.64 14.36 20.26
N THR A 285 -17.83 14.90 20.03
CA THR A 285 -18.92 14.92 21.02
C THR A 285 -19.78 13.68 20.85
N PRO A 286 -20.01 12.87 21.90
CA PRO A 286 -20.90 11.72 21.82
C PRO A 286 -22.31 12.13 21.36
N ALA A 287 -22.83 11.39 20.40
CA ALA A 287 -24.15 11.63 19.84
C ALA A 287 -25.24 11.08 20.76
N GLU A 288 -26.26 11.89 21.05
CA GLU A 288 -27.44 11.44 21.79
C GLU A 288 -28.30 10.51 20.91
N LYS A 289 -28.57 9.30 21.40
CA LYS A 289 -29.39 8.29 20.72
C LYS A 289 -30.65 8.02 21.53
N ARG A 290 -31.79 8.27 20.90
CA ARG A 290 -33.14 7.99 21.43
C ARG A 290 -33.82 6.94 20.57
N GLN A 291 -34.98 6.50 20.98
CA GLN A 291 -35.82 5.61 20.16
C GLN A 291 -35.99 6.19 18.73
N GLY A 292 -35.78 5.34 17.72
CA GLY A 292 -35.80 5.73 16.30
C GLY A 292 -34.47 6.27 15.78
N SER A 293 -33.43 6.47 16.63
CA SER A 293 -32.11 6.92 16.19
C SER A 293 -31.34 5.78 15.54
N LYS A 294 -30.65 6.07 14.45
CA LYS A 294 -29.71 5.13 13.80
C LYS A 294 -28.41 5.05 14.60
N VAL A 295 -27.85 3.83 14.69
CA VAL A 295 -26.56 3.54 15.28
C VAL A 295 -25.72 2.73 14.28
N LEU A 296 -24.40 2.93 14.31
CA LEU A 296 -23.46 2.35 13.35
C LEU A 296 -22.56 1.30 14.02
N ALA A 297 -22.28 0.23 13.32
CA ALA A 297 -21.36 -0.81 13.76
C ALA A 297 -19.98 -0.23 14.13
N GLY A 298 -19.39 -0.72 15.22
CA GLY A 298 -18.06 -0.28 15.68
C GLY A 298 -18.04 0.98 16.56
N THR A 299 -19.16 1.72 16.69
CA THR A 299 -19.30 2.82 17.63
C THR A 299 -19.45 2.32 19.06
N ILE A 300 -19.20 3.17 20.06
CA ILE A 300 -19.16 2.75 21.48
C ILE A 300 -20.06 3.65 22.33
N PRO A 301 -21.08 3.13 23.00
CA PRO A 301 -21.81 3.89 23.99
C PRO A 301 -20.89 4.34 25.13
N SER A 302 -20.73 5.65 25.28
CA SER A 302 -19.95 6.24 26.37
C SER A 302 -20.74 6.28 27.67
N GLN A 303 -22.09 6.41 27.55
CA GLN A 303 -23.01 6.43 28.71
C GLN A 303 -24.33 5.79 28.32
N GLY A 304 -24.87 5.01 29.27
CA GLY A 304 -26.15 4.33 29.11
C GLY A 304 -26.04 2.97 28.38
N LYS A 305 -27.19 2.38 28.18
CA LYS A 305 -27.38 1.16 27.41
C LYS A 305 -28.60 1.34 26.50
N PHE A 306 -28.63 0.61 25.42
CA PHE A 306 -29.78 0.65 24.52
C PHE A 306 -30.05 -0.72 23.90
N ARG A 307 -31.29 -0.92 23.48
CA ARG A 307 -31.68 -2.02 22.62
C ARG A 307 -31.88 -1.49 21.21
N MET A 308 -31.43 -2.25 20.25
CA MET A 308 -31.50 -1.89 18.85
C MET A 308 -32.02 -3.05 17.99
N ARG A 309 -32.65 -2.72 16.89
CA ARG A 309 -33.02 -3.69 15.86
C ARG A 309 -31.94 -3.68 14.79
N ALA A 310 -31.39 -4.85 14.44
CA ALA A 310 -30.42 -5.00 13.37
C ALA A 310 -31.04 -4.69 12.01
N LEU A 311 -30.46 -3.74 11.26
CA LEU A 311 -30.92 -3.35 9.93
C LEU A 311 -29.98 -3.84 8.84
N GLN A 312 -28.66 -3.61 9.01
CA GLN A 312 -27.61 -4.05 8.09
C GLN A 312 -26.59 -4.89 8.87
N ILE A 313 -26.24 -6.05 8.31
CA ILE A 313 -25.38 -7.04 8.96
C ILE A 313 -24.19 -7.41 8.06
N GLY A 314 -23.10 -7.88 8.67
CA GLY A 314 -21.95 -8.41 7.94
C GLY A 314 -21.33 -7.37 6.98
N GLU A 315 -21.24 -7.72 5.70
CA GLU A 315 -20.62 -6.88 4.68
C GLU A 315 -21.44 -5.63 4.28
N GLU A 316 -22.70 -5.56 4.68
CA GLU A 316 -23.57 -4.43 4.37
C GLU A 316 -23.45 -3.28 5.37
N THR A 317 -22.76 -3.48 6.51
CA THR A 317 -22.57 -2.42 7.53
C THR A 317 -21.70 -1.29 7.01
N ALA A 318 -21.94 -0.07 7.49
CA ALA A 318 -21.14 1.11 7.14
C ALA A 318 -19.64 0.89 7.43
N LEU A 319 -19.31 0.26 8.58
CA LEU A 319 -17.94 -0.09 8.94
C LEU A 319 -17.31 -1.06 7.94
N ALA A 320 -18.04 -2.12 7.52
CA ALA A 320 -17.56 -3.07 6.53
C ALA A 320 -17.34 -2.41 5.17
N HIS A 321 -18.21 -1.48 4.77
CA HIS A 321 -18.05 -0.69 3.56
C HIS A 321 -16.78 0.18 3.60
N ILE A 322 -16.52 0.88 4.71
CA ILE A 322 -15.29 1.67 4.93
C ILE A 322 -14.05 0.77 4.83
N ILE A 323 -14.03 -0.36 5.53
CA ILE A 323 -12.91 -1.31 5.48
C ILE A 323 -12.66 -1.77 4.06
N ARG A 324 -13.71 -2.15 3.32
CA ARG A 324 -13.62 -2.58 1.93
C ARG A 324 -13.05 -1.49 1.02
N MET A 325 -13.54 -0.25 1.12
CA MET A 325 -13.01 0.88 0.33
C MET A 325 -11.51 1.10 0.59
N VAL A 326 -11.07 1.05 1.84
CA VAL A 326 -9.65 1.22 2.17
C VAL A 326 -8.82 0.05 1.65
N GLN A 327 -9.31 -1.19 1.70
CA GLN A 327 -8.64 -2.37 1.14
C GLN A 327 -8.53 -2.28 -0.40
N GLU A 328 -9.60 -1.87 -1.08
CA GLU A 328 -9.61 -1.67 -2.53
C GLU A 328 -8.64 -0.56 -2.94
N ALA A 329 -8.64 0.56 -2.22
CA ALA A 329 -7.70 1.65 -2.45
C ALA A 329 -6.25 1.19 -2.30
N GLN A 330 -5.93 0.44 -1.25
CA GLN A 330 -4.59 -0.09 -1.03
C GLN A 330 -4.19 -1.16 -2.06
N SER A 331 -5.16 -1.89 -2.61
CA SER A 331 -4.92 -2.89 -3.64
C SER A 331 -4.78 -2.28 -5.04
N SER A 332 -5.19 -1.03 -5.23
CA SER A 332 -5.08 -0.32 -6.50
C SER A 332 -3.65 0.15 -6.78
N LYS A 333 -3.31 0.36 -8.06
CA LYS A 333 -1.99 0.86 -8.49
C LYS A 333 -2.05 2.30 -8.97
N ALA A 334 -1.22 3.15 -8.39
CA ALA A 334 -1.01 4.50 -8.90
C ALA A 334 -0.33 4.49 -10.29
N PRO A 335 -0.56 5.51 -11.13
CA PRO A 335 0.13 5.66 -12.41
C PRO A 335 1.66 5.59 -12.31
N VAL A 336 2.25 6.23 -11.29
CA VAL A 336 3.69 6.17 -11.02
C VAL A 336 4.18 4.75 -10.74
N GLN A 337 3.40 3.91 -10.08
CA GLN A 337 3.76 2.51 -9.80
C GLN A 337 3.81 1.70 -11.09
N ARG A 338 2.87 1.90 -12.02
CA ARG A 338 2.88 1.24 -13.33
C ARG A 338 4.13 1.59 -14.14
N LEU A 339 4.61 2.83 -14.04
CA LEU A 339 5.85 3.27 -14.67
C LEU A 339 7.06 2.54 -14.07
N VAL A 340 7.13 2.45 -12.75
CA VAL A 340 8.20 1.76 -12.01
C VAL A 340 8.22 0.27 -12.33
N ASP A 341 7.06 -0.38 -12.41
CA ASP A 341 6.96 -1.81 -12.76
C ASP A 341 7.48 -2.07 -14.19
N LYS A 342 7.16 -1.19 -15.16
CA LYS A 342 7.70 -1.28 -16.51
C LYS A 342 9.22 -1.08 -16.54
N ALA A 343 9.74 -0.11 -15.77
CA ALA A 343 11.17 0.12 -15.67
C ALA A 343 11.88 -1.10 -15.07
N ALA A 344 11.31 -1.75 -14.06
CA ALA A 344 11.89 -2.95 -13.45
C ALA A 344 12.02 -4.13 -14.42
N LEU A 345 11.08 -4.32 -15.36
CA LEU A 345 11.15 -5.38 -16.37
C LEU A 345 12.31 -5.19 -17.37
N VAL A 346 12.66 -3.95 -17.68
CA VAL A 346 13.78 -3.62 -18.58
C VAL A 346 15.11 -3.65 -17.80
N PHE A 347 15.08 -3.30 -16.53
CA PHE A 347 16.27 -3.13 -15.72
C PHE A 347 17.06 -4.45 -15.54
N VAL A 348 16.38 -5.57 -15.29
CA VAL A 348 17.05 -6.87 -15.05
C VAL A 348 17.86 -7.34 -16.26
N PRO A 349 17.35 -7.36 -17.50
CA PRO A 349 18.15 -7.68 -18.69
C PRO A 349 19.32 -6.71 -18.91
N VAL A 350 19.11 -5.41 -18.69
CA VAL A 350 20.17 -4.40 -18.85
C VAL A 350 21.31 -4.66 -17.86
N VAL A 351 20.99 -4.94 -16.62
CA VAL A 351 22.00 -5.28 -15.58
C VAL A 351 22.73 -6.57 -15.93
N GLY A 352 22.03 -7.59 -16.40
CA GLY A 352 22.68 -8.83 -16.91
C GLY A 352 23.70 -8.54 -18.00
N SER A 353 23.35 -7.63 -18.92
CA SER A 353 24.27 -7.18 -19.98
C SER A 353 25.47 -6.41 -19.42
N ILE A 354 25.24 -5.51 -18.46
CA ILE A 354 26.32 -4.77 -17.78
C ILE A 354 27.28 -5.73 -17.05
N ALA A 355 26.74 -6.73 -16.36
CA ALA A 355 27.56 -7.73 -15.67
C ALA A 355 28.41 -8.53 -16.66
N LEU A 356 27.86 -8.94 -17.79
CA LEU A 356 28.57 -9.62 -18.87
C LEU A 356 29.66 -8.73 -19.48
N ILE A 357 29.36 -7.47 -19.77
CA ILE A 357 30.33 -6.49 -20.28
C ILE A 357 31.45 -6.28 -19.25
N THR A 358 31.12 -6.16 -17.97
CA THR A 358 32.09 -6.03 -16.88
C THR A 358 33.03 -7.25 -16.84
N PHE A 359 32.46 -8.46 -16.90
CA PHE A 359 33.26 -9.68 -16.98
C PHE A 359 34.22 -9.67 -18.15
N LEU A 360 33.71 -9.41 -19.37
CA LEU A 360 34.51 -9.39 -20.59
C LEU A 360 35.59 -8.29 -20.55
N ALA A 361 35.28 -7.11 -20.06
CA ALA A 361 36.23 -6.00 -19.95
C ALA A 361 37.43 -6.38 -19.07
N TRP A 362 37.19 -6.95 -17.89
CA TRP A 362 38.26 -7.39 -17.00
C TRP A 362 39.06 -8.55 -17.58
N TRP A 363 38.38 -9.52 -18.19
CA TRP A 363 39.05 -10.68 -18.80
C TRP A 363 39.92 -10.29 -20.01
N LEU A 364 39.43 -9.40 -20.87
CA LEU A 364 40.20 -8.90 -22.02
C LEU A 364 41.35 -7.98 -21.62
N ALA A 365 41.20 -7.18 -20.54
CA ALA A 365 42.25 -6.26 -20.07
C ALA A 365 43.45 -7.00 -19.46
N GLY A 366 43.27 -8.11 -18.77
CA GLY A 366 44.34 -8.81 -18.05
C GLY A 366 44.41 -10.31 -18.29
N GLY A 367 43.66 -10.84 -19.22
CA GLY A 367 43.65 -12.27 -19.55
C GLY A 367 43.27 -13.15 -18.35
N ASN A 368 43.86 -14.33 -18.30
CA ASN A 368 43.56 -15.31 -17.25
C ASN A 368 43.97 -14.86 -15.83
N ALA A 369 44.92 -13.93 -15.72
CA ALA A 369 45.36 -13.42 -14.42
C ALA A 369 44.25 -12.62 -13.72
N TYR A 370 43.38 -11.94 -14.49
CA TYR A 370 42.27 -11.14 -13.97
C TYR A 370 40.93 -11.91 -13.97
N LEU A 371 40.92 -13.20 -14.28
CA LEU A 371 39.67 -13.98 -14.30
C LEU A 371 38.95 -14.01 -12.93
N PRO A 372 39.63 -14.19 -11.77
CA PRO A 372 38.97 -14.09 -10.49
C PRO A 372 38.29 -12.72 -10.28
N GLN A 373 39.01 -11.64 -10.66
CA GLN A 373 38.50 -10.27 -10.58
C GLN A 373 37.29 -10.07 -11.50
N ALA A 374 37.35 -10.57 -12.74
CA ALA A 374 36.27 -10.47 -13.71
C ALA A 374 34.97 -11.14 -13.20
N VAL A 375 35.12 -12.36 -12.62
CA VAL A 375 33.98 -13.10 -12.04
C VAL A 375 33.40 -12.34 -10.86
N MET A 376 34.22 -11.88 -9.93
CA MET A 376 33.74 -11.22 -8.72
C MET A 376 33.15 -9.85 -8.98
N SER A 377 33.68 -9.11 -9.96
CA SER A 377 33.08 -7.83 -10.40
C SER A 377 31.71 -8.05 -11.03
N ALA A 378 31.57 -9.04 -11.90
CA ALA A 378 30.29 -9.39 -12.51
C ALA A 378 29.25 -9.83 -11.46
N VAL A 379 29.68 -10.67 -10.50
CA VAL A 379 28.82 -11.09 -9.37
C VAL A 379 28.41 -9.88 -8.53
N ALA A 380 29.33 -8.97 -8.21
CA ALA A 380 29.02 -7.77 -7.45
C ALA A 380 28.02 -6.87 -8.18
N VAL A 381 28.14 -6.69 -9.49
CA VAL A 381 27.17 -5.96 -10.34
C VAL A 381 25.81 -6.62 -10.32
N LEU A 382 25.73 -7.95 -10.45
CA LEU A 382 24.45 -8.67 -10.41
C LEU A 382 23.74 -8.51 -9.06
N VAL A 383 24.48 -8.54 -7.97
CA VAL A 383 23.95 -8.41 -6.61
C VAL A 383 23.46 -7.01 -6.30
N ILE A 384 24.32 -5.99 -6.56
CA ILE A 384 24.00 -4.59 -6.19
C ILE A 384 22.82 -4.05 -6.99
N ALA A 385 22.63 -4.53 -8.19
CA ALA A 385 21.61 -4.06 -9.10
C ALA A 385 20.21 -4.64 -8.84
N CYS A 386 20.00 -5.33 -7.73
CA CYS A 386 18.65 -5.77 -7.37
C CYS A 386 17.71 -4.56 -7.17
N PRO A 387 16.59 -4.46 -7.90
CA PRO A 387 15.65 -3.36 -7.78
C PRO A 387 14.67 -3.51 -6.59
N CYS A 388 15.13 -4.09 -5.47
CA CYS A 388 14.28 -4.42 -4.32
C CYS A 388 13.59 -3.18 -3.72
N ALA A 389 14.37 -2.14 -3.45
CA ALA A 389 13.89 -0.88 -2.90
C ALA A 389 12.90 -0.17 -3.84
N MET A 390 13.14 -0.24 -5.15
CA MET A 390 12.29 0.39 -6.17
C MET A 390 10.87 -0.20 -6.17
N GLY A 391 10.74 -1.53 -6.02
CA GLY A 391 9.44 -2.20 -5.99
C GLY A 391 8.60 -1.87 -4.75
N LEU A 392 9.23 -1.42 -3.66
CA LEU A 392 8.56 -1.06 -2.41
C LEU A 392 8.30 0.44 -2.27
N ALA A 393 9.05 1.27 -2.98
CA ALA A 393 9.04 2.73 -2.84
C ALA A 393 7.64 3.35 -2.94
N THR A 394 6.86 2.92 -3.93
CA THR A 394 5.49 3.43 -4.15
C THR A 394 4.46 2.76 -3.26
N PRO A 395 4.35 1.41 -3.21
CA PRO A 395 3.30 0.76 -2.44
C PRO A 395 3.35 1.06 -0.95
N THR A 396 4.53 1.10 -0.33
CA THR A 396 4.63 1.38 1.11
C THR A 396 4.21 2.80 1.46
N ALA A 397 4.60 3.80 0.66
CA ALA A 397 4.18 5.18 0.87
C ALA A 397 2.67 5.34 0.66
N LEU A 398 2.09 4.69 -0.36
CA LEU A 398 0.64 4.70 -0.60
C LEU A 398 -0.14 4.05 0.54
N MET A 399 0.29 2.87 1.01
CA MET A 399 -0.38 2.20 2.13
C MET A 399 -0.42 3.08 3.38
N VAL A 400 0.71 3.73 3.73
CA VAL A 400 0.77 4.65 4.87
C VAL A 400 -0.10 5.87 4.61
N GLY A 401 -0.05 6.46 3.41
CA GLY A 401 -0.83 7.64 3.04
C GLY A 401 -2.33 7.40 3.07
N ILE A 402 -2.80 6.31 2.44
CA ILE A 402 -4.22 5.93 2.42
C ILE A 402 -4.69 5.57 3.83
N GLY A 403 -3.89 4.82 4.60
CA GLY A 403 -4.21 4.50 5.99
C GLY A 403 -4.35 5.75 6.85
N LYS A 404 -3.44 6.73 6.72
CA LYS A 404 -3.51 8.00 7.43
C LYS A 404 -4.68 8.88 6.98
N ALA A 405 -5.06 8.82 5.70
CA ALA A 405 -6.26 9.48 5.20
C ALA A 405 -7.51 8.91 5.88
N ALA A 406 -7.62 7.60 5.96
CA ALA A 406 -8.73 6.92 6.63
C ALA A 406 -8.81 7.25 8.13
N GLU A 407 -7.67 7.32 8.85
CA GLU A 407 -7.60 7.78 10.24
C GLU A 407 -8.14 9.22 10.42
N ARG A 408 -8.04 10.05 9.37
CA ARG A 408 -8.58 11.41 9.32
C ARG A 408 -9.93 11.51 8.63
N GLN A 409 -10.60 10.36 8.46
CA GLN A 409 -11.92 10.26 7.86
C GLN A 409 -12.00 10.75 6.41
N VAL A 410 -10.88 10.71 5.73
CA VAL A 410 -10.77 10.91 4.30
C VAL A 410 -10.61 9.55 3.65
N LEU A 411 -11.68 9.01 3.07
CA LEU A 411 -11.65 7.74 2.35
C LEU A 411 -11.25 7.99 0.90
N ILE A 412 -10.19 7.37 0.46
CA ILE A 412 -9.67 7.47 -0.91
C ILE A 412 -10.00 6.16 -1.62
N LYS A 413 -10.69 6.23 -2.74
CA LYS A 413 -11.17 5.05 -3.48
C LYS A 413 -10.07 4.27 -4.20
N ASP A 414 -9.04 4.98 -4.68
CA ASP A 414 -7.91 4.37 -5.37
C ASP A 414 -6.63 5.23 -5.28
N ALA A 415 -5.51 4.60 -5.57
CA ALA A 415 -4.20 5.27 -5.54
C ALA A 415 -4.04 6.34 -6.63
N SER A 416 -4.82 6.27 -7.72
CA SER A 416 -4.82 7.28 -8.78
C SER A 416 -5.45 8.58 -8.28
N ALA A 417 -6.56 8.47 -7.54
CA ALA A 417 -7.21 9.63 -6.90
C ALA A 417 -6.24 10.37 -5.96
N LEU A 418 -5.45 9.63 -5.17
CA LEU A 418 -4.44 10.23 -4.32
C LEU A 418 -3.38 10.99 -5.15
N GLU A 419 -2.93 10.45 -6.28
CA GLU A 419 -1.95 11.11 -7.14
C GLU A 419 -2.54 12.34 -7.84
N GLN A 420 -3.81 12.28 -8.28
CA GLN A 420 -4.50 13.41 -8.92
C GLN A 420 -4.77 14.54 -7.93
N LEU A 421 -5.19 14.22 -6.71
CA LEU A 421 -5.50 15.20 -5.67
C LEU A 421 -4.30 16.13 -5.37
N ARG A 422 -3.05 15.63 -5.50
CA ARG A 422 -1.85 16.47 -5.39
C ARG A 422 -1.81 17.60 -6.40
N LYS A 423 -2.31 17.34 -7.62
CA LYS A 423 -2.22 18.25 -8.78
C LYS A 423 -3.34 19.26 -8.83
N VAL A 424 -4.32 19.18 -7.93
CA VAL A 424 -5.49 20.06 -7.94
C VAL A 424 -5.08 21.53 -7.88
N ASP A 425 -5.53 22.27 -8.90
CA ASP A 425 -5.34 23.71 -9.07
C ASP A 425 -6.63 24.48 -8.81
N ALA A 426 -7.79 23.86 -9.05
CA ALA A 426 -9.10 24.43 -8.86
C ALA A 426 -10.03 23.51 -8.07
N VAL A 427 -10.73 24.05 -7.09
CA VAL A 427 -11.79 23.36 -6.34
C VAL A 427 -13.11 24.02 -6.69
N MET A 428 -14.01 23.25 -7.30
CA MET A 428 -15.42 23.60 -7.42
C MET A 428 -16.17 23.07 -6.21
N ILE A 429 -16.92 23.92 -5.53
CA ILE A 429 -17.69 23.54 -4.35
C ILE A 429 -19.16 23.86 -4.54
N ASP A 430 -20.03 22.89 -4.30
CA ASP A 430 -21.46 23.16 -4.22
C ASP A 430 -21.79 23.95 -2.95
N LYS A 431 -22.81 24.79 -3.02
CA LYS A 431 -23.24 25.57 -1.86
C LYS A 431 -24.08 24.74 -0.88
N THR A 432 -25.20 24.20 -1.38
CA THR A 432 -26.27 23.64 -0.54
C THR A 432 -25.91 22.26 -0.02
N GLY A 433 -25.97 22.04 1.29
CA GLY A 433 -25.58 20.76 1.89
C GLY A 433 -24.07 20.54 1.98
N THR A 434 -23.28 21.27 1.17
CA THR A 434 -21.82 21.14 1.09
C THR A 434 -21.11 22.26 1.85
N LEU A 435 -21.31 23.51 1.46
CA LEU A 435 -20.73 24.68 2.13
C LEU A 435 -21.62 25.18 3.27
N THR A 436 -22.94 25.04 3.13
CA THR A 436 -23.96 25.46 4.08
C THR A 436 -24.79 24.29 4.60
N LEU A 437 -25.37 24.48 5.79
CA LEU A 437 -26.36 23.59 6.39
C LEU A 437 -27.74 24.24 6.29
N PRO A 438 -28.76 23.52 5.76
CA PRO A 438 -30.12 24.03 5.71
C PRO A 438 -30.73 24.12 7.12
N ASN A 439 -31.45 25.20 7.39
CA ASN A 439 -32.17 25.40 8.64
C ASN A 439 -33.45 24.55 8.64
N ARG A 440 -33.46 23.43 9.38
CA ARG A 440 -34.55 22.46 9.43
C ARG A 440 -35.87 23.02 10.00
N SER A 441 -35.82 24.17 10.65
CA SER A 441 -37.02 24.83 11.22
C SER A 441 -37.78 25.72 10.22
N VAL A 442 -37.25 25.89 9.01
CA VAL A 442 -37.87 26.76 7.97
C VAL A 442 -38.63 25.90 6.96
N ASP A 443 -39.88 26.27 6.70
CA ASP A 443 -40.67 25.66 5.64
C ASP A 443 -40.14 26.13 4.27
N PHE A 444 -39.46 25.24 3.58
CA PHE A 444 -38.80 25.48 2.30
C PHE A 444 -39.78 25.87 1.17
N THR A 445 -41.06 25.55 1.32
CA THR A 445 -42.09 25.94 0.31
C THR A 445 -42.39 27.44 0.32
N LYS A 446 -41.99 28.18 1.38
CA LYS A 446 -42.19 29.62 1.57
C LYS A 446 -40.88 30.39 1.74
N SER A 447 -39.76 29.75 1.48
CA SER A 447 -38.44 30.29 1.86
C SER A 447 -37.86 31.35 0.92
N ASP A 448 -38.41 31.51 -0.29
CA ASP A 448 -37.83 32.41 -1.32
C ASP A 448 -37.79 33.89 -0.94
N ASP A 449 -38.58 34.31 0.03
CA ASP A 449 -38.63 35.68 0.53
C ASP A 449 -37.85 35.92 1.83
N LEU A 450 -37.26 34.84 2.41
CA LEU A 450 -36.49 34.97 3.64
C LEU A 450 -35.02 35.33 3.37
N PRO A 451 -34.40 36.13 4.26
CA PRO A 451 -32.96 36.41 4.16
C PRO A 451 -32.10 35.11 4.13
N PRO A 452 -30.97 35.08 3.40
CA PRO A 452 -30.12 33.86 3.28
C PRO A 452 -29.74 33.26 4.62
N GLU A 453 -29.44 34.06 5.63
CA GLU A 453 -29.04 33.66 6.99
C GLU A 453 -30.15 33.01 7.81
N GLN A 454 -31.40 33.16 7.45
CA GLN A 454 -32.52 32.48 8.08
C GLN A 454 -32.79 31.10 7.45
N ARG A 455 -32.42 30.92 6.17
CA ARG A 455 -32.59 29.68 5.42
C ARG A 455 -31.50 28.67 5.71
N GLU A 456 -30.26 29.14 5.83
CA GLU A 456 -29.08 28.29 5.92
C GLU A 456 -28.06 28.90 6.89
N THR A 457 -27.12 28.09 7.32
CA THR A 457 -25.94 28.51 8.08
C THR A 457 -24.68 27.97 7.43
N LEU A 458 -23.59 28.77 7.45
CA LEU A 458 -22.29 28.29 6.98
C LEU A 458 -21.81 27.13 7.87
N LYS A 459 -21.31 26.06 7.26
CA LYS A 459 -20.72 24.96 8.05
C LYS A 459 -19.58 25.47 8.93
N PRO A 460 -19.34 24.84 10.10
CA PRO A 460 -18.22 25.17 10.94
C PRO A 460 -16.91 25.11 10.16
N TYR A 461 -16.00 26.06 10.43
CA TYR A 461 -14.66 26.12 9.80
C TYR A 461 -14.63 26.25 8.26
N ALA A 462 -15.77 26.48 7.59
CA ALA A 462 -15.83 26.62 6.13
C ALA A 462 -14.90 27.73 5.61
N ARG A 463 -14.95 28.91 6.25
CA ARG A 463 -14.08 30.03 5.88
C ARG A 463 -12.60 29.71 6.05
N GLU A 464 -12.23 29.08 7.17
CA GLU A 464 -10.85 28.67 7.44
C GLU A 464 -10.33 27.68 6.39
N ALA A 465 -11.16 26.70 6.02
CA ALA A 465 -10.84 25.72 4.98
C ALA A 465 -10.61 26.38 3.61
N MET A 466 -11.46 27.34 3.23
CA MET A 466 -11.32 28.09 1.97
C MET A 466 -10.05 28.95 1.97
N GLU A 467 -9.77 29.65 3.06
CA GLU A 467 -8.54 30.44 3.20
C GLU A 467 -7.28 29.55 3.12
N GLU A 468 -7.33 28.34 3.70
CA GLU A 468 -6.20 27.41 3.64
C GLU A 468 -5.97 26.86 2.22
N LEU A 469 -7.02 26.55 1.46
CA LEU A 469 -6.91 26.15 0.05
C LEU A 469 -6.30 27.29 -0.79
N GLN A 470 -6.76 28.53 -0.59
CA GLN A 470 -6.22 29.70 -1.29
C GLN A 470 -4.73 29.94 -0.96
N LYS A 471 -4.31 29.77 0.31
CA LYS A 471 -2.89 29.82 0.71
C LYS A 471 -2.04 28.77 0.00
N LYS A 472 -2.64 27.63 -0.38
CA LYS A 472 -1.96 26.57 -1.15
C LYS A 472 -1.93 26.84 -2.66
N GLY A 473 -2.44 27.99 -3.12
CA GLY A 473 -2.49 28.39 -4.52
C GLY A 473 -3.64 27.74 -5.30
N ILE A 474 -4.68 27.24 -4.62
CA ILE A 474 -5.84 26.59 -5.24
C ILE A 474 -6.94 27.62 -5.42
N GLU A 475 -7.46 27.74 -6.62
CA GLU A 475 -8.61 28.59 -6.93
C GLU A 475 -9.91 27.91 -6.49
N ILE A 476 -10.84 28.68 -5.93
CA ILE A 476 -12.11 28.13 -5.44
C ILE A 476 -13.26 28.76 -6.22
N TYR A 477 -14.15 27.90 -6.73
CA TYR A 477 -15.34 28.28 -7.49
C TYR A 477 -16.59 27.75 -6.79
N MET A 478 -17.38 28.62 -6.18
CA MET A 478 -18.66 28.24 -5.57
C MET A 478 -19.75 28.19 -6.64
N MET A 479 -20.51 27.10 -6.65
CA MET A 479 -21.67 26.92 -7.54
C MET A 479 -22.94 26.91 -6.70
N SER A 480 -23.94 27.69 -7.10
CA SER A 480 -25.21 27.77 -6.38
C SER A 480 -26.40 27.87 -7.34
N GLY A 481 -27.45 27.12 -7.04
CA GLY A 481 -28.76 27.28 -7.72
C GLY A 481 -29.53 28.53 -7.29
N ASP A 482 -29.10 29.22 -6.25
CA ASP A 482 -29.78 30.39 -5.71
C ASP A 482 -29.69 31.64 -6.59
N LYS A 483 -30.51 32.63 -6.24
CA LYS A 483 -30.44 33.99 -6.80
C LYS A 483 -29.08 34.63 -6.49
N GLU A 484 -28.67 35.56 -7.33
CA GLU A 484 -27.37 36.25 -7.27
C GLU A 484 -27.06 36.84 -5.89
N GLU A 485 -28.02 37.45 -5.22
CA GLU A 485 -27.85 38.09 -3.91
C GLU A 485 -27.46 37.08 -2.83
N ALA A 486 -28.13 35.92 -2.80
CA ALA A 486 -27.85 34.85 -1.83
C ALA A 486 -26.50 34.17 -2.13
N ALA A 487 -26.21 33.92 -3.41
CA ALA A 487 -24.93 33.33 -3.80
C ALA A 487 -23.76 34.25 -3.42
N ARG A 488 -23.87 35.55 -3.70
CA ARG A 488 -22.87 36.54 -3.30
C ARG A 488 -22.67 36.60 -1.80
N TYR A 489 -23.78 36.64 -1.02
CA TYR A 489 -23.71 36.67 0.44
C TYR A 489 -22.89 35.52 1.01
N TRP A 490 -23.15 34.28 0.55
CA TRP A 490 -22.43 33.10 1.04
C TRP A 490 -20.99 33.05 0.54
N ALA A 491 -20.71 33.48 -0.69
CA ALA A 491 -19.36 33.57 -1.23
C ALA A 491 -18.49 34.54 -0.41
N ASP A 492 -19.02 35.73 -0.12
CA ASP A 492 -18.34 36.77 0.69
C ASP A 492 -18.10 36.26 2.11
N LYS A 493 -19.09 35.59 2.72
CA LYS A 493 -18.99 35.05 4.09
C LYS A 493 -17.97 33.92 4.19
N ALA A 494 -17.86 33.08 3.16
CA ALA A 494 -16.87 32.01 3.05
C ALA A 494 -15.49 32.48 2.57
N GLY A 495 -15.35 33.74 2.11
CA GLY A 495 -14.10 34.26 1.56
C GLY A 495 -13.78 33.76 0.14
N ILE A 496 -14.79 33.38 -0.64
CA ILE A 496 -14.64 32.83 -2.00
C ILE A 496 -14.79 33.97 -3.02
N ARG A 497 -13.83 34.13 -3.93
CA ARG A 497 -13.82 35.19 -4.93
C ARG A 497 -14.63 34.88 -6.18
N HIS A 498 -14.64 33.60 -6.60
CA HIS A 498 -15.33 33.17 -7.82
C HIS A 498 -16.59 32.40 -7.44
N TYR A 499 -17.74 32.90 -7.82
CA TYR A 499 -19.01 32.22 -7.63
C TYR A 499 -19.90 32.32 -8.86
N ARG A 500 -20.86 31.41 -8.97
CA ARG A 500 -21.93 31.44 -9.96
C ARG A 500 -23.26 31.15 -9.29
N SER A 501 -24.26 31.94 -9.66
CA SER A 501 -25.65 31.86 -9.22
C SER A 501 -26.52 31.19 -10.27
N GLN A 502 -27.71 30.74 -9.88
CA GLN A 502 -28.73 30.13 -10.76
C GLN A 502 -28.19 28.99 -11.64
N VAL A 503 -27.31 28.19 -11.08
CA VAL A 503 -26.61 27.10 -11.78
C VAL A 503 -27.49 25.86 -11.84
N LEU A 504 -27.69 25.31 -13.03
CA LEU A 504 -28.31 24.01 -13.26
C LEU A 504 -27.25 22.90 -13.18
N PRO A 505 -27.63 21.63 -12.96
CA PRO A 505 -26.68 20.51 -12.93
C PRO A 505 -25.76 20.43 -14.15
N GLN A 506 -26.27 20.69 -15.37
CA GLN A 506 -25.49 20.74 -16.60
C GLN A 506 -24.44 21.86 -16.62
N ASP A 507 -24.72 22.99 -15.97
CA ASP A 507 -23.78 24.09 -15.91
C ASP A 507 -22.57 23.76 -15.04
N LYS A 508 -22.75 22.92 -14.02
CA LYS A 508 -21.65 22.38 -13.19
C LYS A 508 -20.71 21.53 -14.04
N GLU A 509 -21.25 20.64 -14.88
CA GLU A 509 -20.44 19.84 -15.81
C GLU A 509 -19.68 20.71 -16.82
N ASN A 510 -20.37 21.70 -17.41
CA ASN A 510 -19.78 22.61 -18.39
C ASN A 510 -18.65 23.43 -17.76
N MET A 511 -18.77 23.80 -16.49
CA MET A 511 -17.72 24.52 -15.77
C MET A 511 -16.51 23.62 -15.50
N VAL A 512 -16.71 22.36 -15.11
CA VAL A 512 -15.61 21.37 -14.99
C VAL A 512 -14.87 21.27 -16.31
N LYS A 513 -15.59 20.99 -17.42
CA LYS A 513 -14.99 20.88 -18.76
C LYS A 513 -14.23 22.14 -19.17
N ARG A 514 -14.76 23.31 -18.85
CA ARG A 514 -14.11 24.58 -19.15
C ARG A 514 -12.80 24.74 -18.40
N LEU A 515 -12.79 24.50 -17.08
CA LEU A 515 -11.57 24.59 -16.27
C LEU A 515 -10.51 23.57 -16.71
N GLN A 516 -10.95 22.34 -17.06
CA GLN A 516 -10.06 21.32 -17.64
C GLN A 516 -9.50 21.75 -19.00
N ALA A 517 -10.31 22.38 -19.86
CA ALA A 517 -9.85 22.95 -21.14
C ALA A 517 -8.84 24.09 -20.96
N GLU A 518 -8.93 24.85 -19.85
CA GLU A 518 -7.94 25.84 -19.44
C GLU A 518 -6.63 25.21 -18.89
N GLY A 519 -6.55 23.87 -18.84
CA GLY A 519 -5.38 23.11 -18.36
C GLY A 519 -5.32 22.94 -16.84
N LYS A 520 -6.42 23.22 -16.10
CA LYS A 520 -6.48 23.06 -14.65
C LYS A 520 -6.91 21.65 -14.28
N THR A 521 -6.33 21.13 -13.21
CA THR A 521 -6.79 19.89 -12.55
C THR A 521 -7.89 20.27 -11.56
N VAL A 522 -9.12 19.78 -11.80
CA VAL A 522 -10.32 20.21 -11.10
C VAL A 522 -10.75 19.17 -10.06
N ALA A 523 -10.91 19.59 -8.80
CA ALA A 523 -11.65 18.83 -7.82
C ALA A 523 -13.08 19.38 -7.70
N MET A 524 -14.09 18.50 -7.76
CA MET A 524 -15.50 18.85 -7.48
C MET A 524 -15.87 18.34 -6.10
N VAL A 525 -16.42 19.22 -5.27
CA VAL A 525 -16.87 18.92 -3.91
C VAL A 525 -18.39 19.11 -3.82
N GLY A 526 -19.11 18.05 -3.45
CA GLY A 526 -20.57 18.06 -3.39
C GLY A 526 -21.15 16.99 -2.47
N ASP A 527 -22.47 17.03 -2.26
CA ASP A 527 -23.21 16.02 -1.49
C ASP A 527 -23.69 14.82 -2.35
N GLY A 528 -23.54 14.94 -3.66
CA GLY A 528 -23.79 13.88 -4.65
C GLY A 528 -25.23 13.68 -5.09
N ILE A 529 -26.22 14.37 -4.51
CA ILE A 529 -27.63 14.21 -4.93
C ILE A 529 -27.82 14.87 -6.31
N ASN A 530 -27.33 16.10 -6.47
CA ASN A 530 -27.47 16.90 -7.69
C ASN A 530 -26.17 17.01 -8.51
N ASP A 531 -25.06 16.50 -7.98
CA ASP A 531 -23.70 16.75 -8.48
C ASP A 531 -23.02 15.49 -9.05
N THR A 532 -23.73 14.36 -9.07
CA THR A 532 -23.16 13.05 -9.45
C THR A 532 -22.40 13.08 -10.78
N GLN A 533 -22.93 13.78 -11.79
CA GLN A 533 -22.30 13.87 -13.10
C GLN A 533 -21.04 14.76 -13.07
N ALA A 534 -21.10 15.89 -12.35
CA ALA A 534 -19.95 16.78 -12.19
C ALA A 534 -18.85 16.12 -11.34
N LEU A 535 -19.22 15.37 -10.29
CA LEU A 535 -18.30 14.56 -9.48
C LEU A 535 -17.58 13.50 -10.32
N ALA A 536 -18.32 12.81 -11.20
CA ALA A 536 -17.76 11.79 -12.09
C ALA A 536 -16.82 12.36 -13.16
N LEU A 537 -17.11 13.59 -13.63
CA LEU A 537 -16.38 14.24 -14.71
C LEU A 537 -15.10 14.95 -14.22
N ALA A 538 -15.08 15.42 -12.97
CA ALA A 538 -13.94 16.10 -12.38
C ALA A 538 -12.72 15.15 -12.30
N ASP A 539 -11.50 15.71 -12.30
CA ASP A 539 -10.27 14.92 -12.11
C ASP A 539 -10.26 14.25 -10.74
N VAL A 540 -10.88 14.89 -9.74
CA VAL A 540 -11.13 14.31 -8.42
C VAL A 540 -12.51 14.71 -7.94
N GLY A 541 -13.47 13.78 -7.90
CA GLY A 541 -14.75 13.98 -7.23
C GLY A 541 -14.64 13.72 -5.73
N MET A 542 -15.10 14.67 -4.91
CA MET A 542 -15.07 14.58 -3.45
C MET A 542 -16.51 14.67 -2.90
N ALA A 543 -17.00 13.59 -2.30
CA ALA A 543 -18.30 13.58 -1.62
C ALA A 543 -18.15 13.97 -0.15
N ILE A 544 -19.05 14.81 0.39
CA ILE A 544 -19.06 15.24 1.80
C ILE A 544 -20.20 14.58 2.56
N GLY A 545 -19.89 14.21 3.81
CA GLY A 545 -20.86 13.76 4.79
C GLY A 545 -21.37 12.36 4.55
N ARG A 546 -22.51 12.05 5.15
CA ARG A 546 -23.28 10.80 4.91
C ARG A 546 -23.97 10.88 3.54
N GLY A 547 -23.18 11.19 2.48
CA GLY A 547 -23.68 11.29 1.11
C GLY A 547 -24.56 10.09 0.78
N THR A 548 -25.47 10.25 -0.15
CA THR A 548 -26.24 9.10 -0.67
C THR A 548 -25.24 8.02 -1.09
N ASP A 549 -25.59 6.75 -0.93
CA ASP A 549 -24.76 5.60 -1.40
C ASP A 549 -24.25 5.84 -2.82
N VAL A 550 -25.07 6.50 -3.66
CA VAL A 550 -24.73 6.89 -5.05
C VAL A 550 -23.55 7.88 -5.11
N ALA A 551 -23.45 8.83 -4.18
CA ALA A 551 -22.33 9.79 -4.17
C ALA A 551 -21.01 9.13 -3.78
N MET A 552 -21.06 8.25 -2.78
CA MET A 552 -19.89 7.48 -2.36
C MET A 552 -19.41 6.52 -3.46
N ASP A 553 -20.33 5.97 -4.24
CA ASP A 553 -20.00 5.08 -5.37
C ASP A 553 -19.32 5.81 -6.53
N VAL A 554 -19.65 7.07 -6.78
CA VAL A 554 -19.13 7.87 -7.90
C VAL A 554 -17.88 8.65 -7.51
N ALA A 555 -17.81 9.21 -6.30
CA ALA A 555 -16.68 10.01 -5.85
C ALA A 555 -15.40 9.18 -5.69
N GLN A 556 -14.26 9.79 -6.04
CA GLN A 556 -12.94 9.22 -5.82
C GLN A 556 -12.44 9.44 -4.39
N VAL A 557 -12.96 10.46 -3.70
CA VAL A 557 -12.64 10.77 -2.31
C VAL A 557 -13.95 10.98 -1.55
N THR A 558 -14.10 10.36 -0.39
CA THR A 558 -15.24 10.57 0.50
C THR A 558 -14.75 11.16 1.83
N LEU A 559 -15.33 12.29 2.21
CA LEU A 559 -15.08 12.96 3.49
C LEU A 559 -16.20 12.55 4.44
N MET A 560 -15.89 11.78 5.47
CA MET A 560 -16.91 11.15 6.33
C MET A 560 -17.59 12.13 7.29
N GLY A 561 -16.95 13.25 7.59
CA GLY A 561 -17.47 14.29 8.49
C GLY A 561 -17.97 15.53 7.75
N ASP A 562 -18.65 16.41 8.51
CA ASP A 562 -19.12 17.71 8.02
C ASP A 562 -18.07 18.83 8.13
N ASP A 563 -16.87 18.51 8.62
CA ASP A 563 -15.77 19.47 8.76
C ASP A 563 -15.03 19.69 7.44
N LEU A 564 -15.19 20.87 6.87
CA LEU A 564 -14.59 21.24 5.59
C LEU A 564 -13.06 21.33 5.61
N ARG A 565 -12.42 21.40 6.80
CA ARG A 565 -10.95 21.36 6.92
C ARG A 565 -10.37 20.06 6.38
N SER A 566 -11.16 19.00 6.32
CA SER A 566 -10.77 17.72 5.69
C SER A 566 -10.37 17.87 4.21
N ILE A 567 -10.89 18.88 3.47
CA ILE A 567 -10.53 19.14 2.07
C ILE A 567 -9.05 19.58 1.95
N PRO A 568 -8.61 20.71 2.55
CA PRO A 568 -7.20 21.12 2.50
C PRO A 568 -6.26 20.12 3.16
N GLU A 569 -6.73 19.34 4.16
CA GLU A 569 -5.96 18.25 4.75
C GLU A 569 -5.74 17.09 3.78
N ALA A 570 -6.77 16.66 3.04
CA ALA A 570 -6.68 15.64 2.02
C ALA A 570 -5.65 16.03 0.93
N VAL A 571 -5.70 17.27 0.44
CA VAL A 571 -4.72 17.79 -0.52
C VAL A 571 -3.30 17.78 0.08
N THR A 572 -3.15 18.21 1.32
CA THR A 572 -1.85 18.25 2.01
C THR A 572 -1.26 16.84 2.16
N LEU A 573 -2.09 15.90 2.59
CA LEU A 573 -1.68 14.51 2.77
C LEU A 573 -1.30 13.87 1.44
N SER A 574 -2.07 14.13 0.38
CA SER A 574 -1.74 13.70 -0.98
C SER A 574 -0.38 14.25 -1.42
N ARG A 575 -0.14 15.56 -1.27
CA ARG A 575 1.14 16.21 -1.61
C ARG A 575 2.31 15.60 -0.83
N LYS A 576 2.14 15.35 0.48
CA LYS A 576 3.15 14.71 1.33
C LYS A 576 3.43 13.26 0.89
N THR A 577 2.38 12.49 0.62
CA THR A 577 2.49 11.09 0.21
C THR A 577 3.21 10.95 -1.14
N VAL A 578 2.81 11.73 -2.13
CA VAL A 578 3.43 11.66 -3.45
C VAL A 578 4.87 12.19 -3.43
N ARG A 579 5.16 13.22 -2.64
CA ARG A 579 6.54 13.65 -2.41
C ARG A 579 7.39 12.54 -1.81
N MET A 580 6.87 11.82 -0.83
CA MET A 580 7.53 10.66 -0.21
C MET A 580 7.81 9.55 -1.24
N ILE A 581 6.87 9.28 -2.16
CA ILE A 581 7.08 8.34 -3.27
C ILE A 581 8.30 8.76 -4.10
N TRP A 582 8.38 10.04 -4.49
CA TRP A 582 9.51 10.54 -5.28
C TRP A 582 10.83 10.51 -4.51
N GLU A 583 10.84 10.83 -3.22
CA GLU A 583 12.01 10.71 -2.35
C GLU A 583 12.48 9.24 -2.28
N ASN A 584 11.56 8.30 -2.09
CA ASN A 584 11.86 6.87 -2.06
C ASN A 584 12.43 6.37 -3.40
N LEU A 585 11.83 6.76 -4.51
CA LEU A 585 12.30 6.41 -5.85
C LEU A 585 13.69 7.00 -6.12
N PHE A 586 13.92 8.26 -5.77
CA PHE A 586 15.21 8.91 -5.91
C PHE A 586 16.30 8.10 -5.19
N TRP A 587 16.11 7.77 -3.92
CA TRP A 587 17.09 6.98 -3.18
C TRP A 587 17.26 5.57 -3.76
N ALA A 588 16.19 4.90 -4.15
CA ALA A 588 16.25 3.58 -4.77
C ALA A 588 17.08 3.56 -6.07
N PHE A 589 17.02 4.63 -6.88
CA PHE A 589 17.78 4.75 -8.10
C PHE A 589 19.24 5.18 -7.86
N VAL A 590 19.46 6.13 -6.95
CA VAL A 590 20.82 6.67 -6.67
C VAL A 590 21.75 5.57 -6.17
N TYR A 591 21.29 4.68 -5.30
CA TYR A 591 22.09 3.54 -4.86
C TYR A 591 22.59 2.71 -6.05
N ASN A 592 21.72 2.38 -6.99
CA ASN A 592 22.10 1.57 -8.15
C ASN A 592 23.02 2.33 -9.11
N ILE A 593 22.70 3.60 -9.43
CA ILE A 593 23.49 4.43 -10.37
C ILE A 593 24.92 4.63 -9.86
N VAL A 594 25.10 4.82 -8.57
CA VAL A 594 26.43 5.04 -7.96
C VAL A 594 27.17 3.71 -7.75
N CYS A 595 26.48 2.71 -7.21
CA CYS A 595 27.14 1.48 -6.79
C CYS A 595 27.44 0.50 -7.94
N ILE A 596 26.68 0.50 -9.05
CA ILE A 596 26.98 -0.36 -10.20
C ILE A 596 28.35 -0.06 -10.82
N PRO A 597 28.71 1.20 -11.16
CA PRO A 597 30.05 1.53 -11.64
C PRO A 597 31.15 1.18 -10.64
N LEU A 598 30.91 1.41 -9.34
CA LEU A 598 31.88 1.07 -8.29
C LEU A 598 32.10 -0.44 -8.18
N ALA A 599 31.04 -1.25 -8.29
CA ALA A 599 31.11 -2.70 -8.31
C ALA A 599 31.80 -3.22 -9.59
N ALA A 600 31.56 -2.56 -10.72
CA ALA A 600 32.26 -2.86 -11.97
C ALA A 600 33.77 -2.52 -11.95
N GLY A 601 34.23 -1.74 -10.95
CA GLY A 601 35.63 -1.35 -10.82
C GLY A 601 36.01 -0.08 -11.58
N ALA A 602 35.05 0.82 -11.83
CA ALA A 602 35.30 2.04 -12.59
C ALA A 602 36.38 2.96 -11.96
N LEU A 603 36.56 2.94 -10.64
CA LEU A 603 37.56 3.76 -9.95
C LEU A 603 38.99 3.34 -10.29
N ARG A 604 39.23 2.09 -10.68
CA ARG A 604 40.57 1.65 -11.14
C ARG A 604 41.01 2.33 -12.42
N LEU A 605 40.07 2.80 -13.27
CA LEU A 605 40.40 3.62 -14.44
C LEU A 605 41.05 4.95 -14.05
N PHE A 606 40.82 5.42 -12.83
CA PHE A 606 41.41 6.63 -12.25
C PHE A 606 42.57 6.35 -11.33
N GLY A 607 43.09 5.10 -11.29
CA GLY A 607 44.21 4.70 -10.45
C GLY A 607 43.86 4.47 -8.97
N ILE A 608 42.56 4.45 -8.61
CA ILE A 608 42.07 4.20 -7.25
C ILE A 608 41.74 2.72 -7.12
N ASP A 609 42.46 2.00 -6.27
CA ASP A 609 42.22 0.57 -6.01
C ASP A 609 41.10 0.37 -4.98
N PHE A 610 39.89 0.83 -5.32
CA PHE A 610 38.68 0.61 -4.53
C PHE A 610 37.61 -0.03 -5.39
N GLN A 611 37.04 -1.10 -4.89
CA GLN A 611 35.91 -1.81 -5.53
C GLN A 611 34.96 -2.38 -4.49
N ILE A 612 33.65 -2.34 -4.79
CA ILE A 612 32.63 -2.96 -3.95
C ILE A 612 32.68 -4.47 -4.16
N THR A 613 32.95 -5.24 -3.11
CA THR A 613 32.87 -6.69 -3.14
C THR A 613 31.42 -7.18 -3.14
N PRO A 614 31.12 -8.41 -3.59
CA PRO A 614 29.76 -8.97 -3.57
C PRO A 614 29.11 -8.98 -2.18
N MET A 615 29.92 -9.13 -1.13
CA MET A 615 29.46 -9.06 0.26
C MET A 615 28.95 -7.66 0.61
N TRP A 616 29.73 -6.61 0.35
CA TRP A 616 29.32 -5.23 0.57
C TRP A 616 28.15 -4.82 -0.34
N ALA A 617 28.13 -5.32 -1.58
CA ALA A 617 27.03 -5.12 -2.51
C ALA A 617 25.70 -5.62 -1.92
N SER A 618 25.70 -6.84 -1.34
CA SER A 618 24.49 -7.41 -0.72
C SER A 618 24.05 -6.67 0.55
N ALA A 619 24.99 -6.22 1.37
CA ALA A 619 24.69 -5.42 2.54
C ALA A 619 24.06 -4.07 2.17
N LEU A 620 24.66 -3.34 1.23
CA LEU A 620 24.12 -2.05 0.74
C LEU A 620 22.71 -2.21 0.14
N MET A 621 22.46 -3.30 -0.60
CA MET A 621 21.14 -3.60 -1.15
C MET A 621 20.09 -3.81 -0.03
N ALA A 622 20.43 -4.55 1.03
CA ALA A 622 19.55 -4.75 2.17
C ALA A 622 19.23 -3.41 2.87
N PHE A 623 20.24 -2.56 3.08
CA PHE A 623 20.08 -1.22 3.64
C PHE A 623 19.20 -0.31 2.79
N SER A 624 19.34 -0.36 1.47
CA SER A 624 18.51 0.43 0.55
C SER A 624 17.02 0.12 0.72
N SER A 625 16.63 -1.15 0.79
CA SER A 625 15.24 -1.54 1.01
C SER A 625 14.69 -1.07 2.35
N VAL A 626 15.48 -1.24 3.42
CA VAL A 626 15.09 -0.81 4.77
C VAL A 626 14.93 0.71 4.85
N SER A 627 15.84 1.48 4.22
CA SER A 627 15.78 2.95 4.23
C SER A 627 14.51 3.49 3.58
N VAL A 628 14.06 2.90 2.48
CA VAL A 628 12.82 3.26 1.78
C VAL A 628 11.59 3.01 2.66
N VAL A 629 11.53 1.86 3.34
CA VAL A 629 10.41 1.56 4.22
C VAL A 629 10.39 2.47 5.45
N LEU A 630 11.55 2.71 6.07
CA LEU A 630 11.66 3.64 7.21
C LEU A 630 11.28 5.08 6.81
N ASN A 631 11.68 5.53 5.61
CA ASN A 631 11.27 6.83 5.12
C ASN A 631 9.74 6.90 4.93
N SER A 632 9.11 5.85 4.39
CA SER A 632 7.66 5.79 4.24
C SER A 632 6.93 5.85 5.60
N LEU A 633 7.46 5.17 6.63
CA LEU A 633 6.90 5.22 7.99
C LEU A 633 6.99 6.62 8.63
N ARG A 634 7.94 7.47 8.19
CA ARG A 634 8.03 8.86 8.66
C ARG A 634 6.76 9.65 8.38
N LEU A 635 6.01 9.31 7.30
CA LEU A 635 4.73 9.94 7.00
C LEU A 635 3.70 9.75 8.12
N ARG A 636 3.78 8.64 8.86
CA ARG A 636 2.91 8.36 10.01
C ARG A 636 3.15 9.34 11.17
N LEU A 637 4.39 9.79 11.34
CA LEU A 637 4.78 10.70 12.43
C LEU A 637 4.47 12.18 12.11
N THR A 638 4.13 12.50 10.86
CA THR A 638 3.79 13.89 10.51
C THR A 638 2.35 14.19 10.96
N HIS A 639 2.19 15.20 11.80
CA HIS A 639 0.90 15.77 12.20
C HIS A 639 0.22 16.49 11.05
#